data_0370b694748fd3dd90fcf60a7767439c
#
_entry.id   0370b694748fd3dd90fcf60a7767439c
#
_cell.length_a   1.000
_cell.length_b   1.000
_cell.length_c   1.000
_cell.angle_alpha   90.00
_cell.angle_beta   90.00
_cell.angle_gamma   90.00
#
_symmetry.space_group_name_H-M   'P 1'
#
loop_
_entity.id
_entity.type
_entity.pdbx_description
1 polymer ?
#
loop_
_entity_poly.entity_id
_entity_poly.type
_entity_poly.pdbx_seq_one_letter_code
_entity_poly.pdbx_strand_id
1 'polypeptide(L)'
;MDQQDWIEVWGARVHNLKNIDARIPRHSLSVITGLSGSGKSSLAFDTLYAEGQRRYIETFSAYARNFLDNLERPDVDKITGLSPVISIEQKTTNKNPRSTVGTVTEIYDFLRLLFARAGTAYSYVSGEKMVKYTEEKIVDLILERYEGHKVYLLAPLVRSRKGHYRELFESVRKKGFLTVRIDGELKEVVSGMKVDRYKNHDIEVVVDKLAVQEKDRERLEKSVHATMQQGQGLIQVLDNATNEARYYSKLLMDPVSGISYREPAPNNFSFNSTQGACPKCKGLGYISVIDREKVVPNPKLSIRDGGLAPLGKYRNALIFWEIEALLLKYDCTLKTPIEEIPDEAMDDIFNGTTERLHIPGSIMHTTDDHYVDFDGLVKYIRQMADAEMTAAAQKWAEQFSREAVCPTCHGQRLNQEALSYRIDGKNISELSHMDISQLYEWLDGVEERLDTRNASIAHEICKELRTRLKFLLNVGLDYLSLSRATMTLSGGESQRIRLATQIGSQLVNVLYILDEPSIGLHQRDNVRLIDSLKELRDIGNTVVVVEHDKDMMLAADYIVDMGPRAGRLGGEVVYQGTPKEMLHRNTMTADYLNGQRAIESPAKRRKGNGKTLRLIGAKGNNLKGVKVDFPLGTLICVTGVSGSGKSTLINDTLLPILSQHFYRSLRNPLEYEKLEGIDNVDKVVAVDQSPLGRTPRSNPATYTGVFSDIRNLFVELPEAKMRGYKPGRFSFNVKGGRCETCKGNGYKTIEMNFLPDVYVPCEECHGKRYNRETLEVRYKGKSIADVLDMTINNAVEFFENVPTILHKIKVLQDVGLGYIKLGQSSTTLSGGESQRVKLATELSKRDTGQTIYILDEPTTGLHFEDIRVLLDVLNRLVDRGNTVIVIEHNLDVIKAADYLIDMGPDGGRGGGCVVATGTPEKVVKQGKGYTAKFLKEELESGKKANKSQS
;
A
#
# COMPACT_ATOMS: atom_id res chain seq x y z
N MET A 1 -29.82 -28.59 22.85
CA MET A 1 -29.27 -27.71 21.84
C MET A 1 -29.70 -28.28 20.49
N ASP A 2 -30.51 -27.53 19.75
CA ASP A 2 -31.07 -27.97 18.46
C ASP A 2 -29.96 -28.05 17.40
N GLN A 3 -30.12 -28.92 16.38
CA GLN A 3 -29.19 -29.07 15.24
C GLN A 3 -28.89 -27.74 14.50
N GLN A 4 -29.66 -26.68 14.76
CA GLN A 4 -29.48 -25.35 14.19
C GLN A 4 -28.39 -24.50 14.84
N ASP A 5 -27.82 -24.93 15.97
CA ASP A 5 -26.84 -24.16 16.76
C ASP A 5 -25.37 -24.45 16.37
N TRP A 6 -25.12 -25.34 15.43
CA TRP A 6 -23.78 -25.78 15.05
C TRP A 6 -23.53 -25.68 13.55
N ILE A 7 -22.34 -25.27 13.20
CA ILE A 7 -21.75 -25.54 11.89
C ILE A 7 -21.07 -26.88 11.98
N GLU A 8 -21.50 -27.85 11.19
CA GLU A 8 -20.94 -29.19 11.21
C GLU A 8 -20.33 -29.53 9.84
N VAL A 9 -19.10 -29.99 9.87
CA VAL A 9 -18.32 -30.46 8.72
C VAL A 9 -18.10 -31.96 8.90
N TRP A 10 -18.46 -32.75 7.88
CA TRP A 10 -18.22 -34.19 7.87
C TRP A 10 -17.35 -34.59 6.69
N GLY A 11 -16.33 -35.41 6.96
CA GLY A 11 -15.49 -36.01 5.96
C GLY A 11 -14.67 -35.03 5.13
N ALA A 12 -14.10 -33.98 5.71
CA ALA A 12 -13.26 -33.05 4.96
C ALA A 12 -11.91 -33.66 4.59
N ARG A 13 -11.56 -33.62 3.28
CA ARG A 13 -10.33 -34.21 2.70
C ARG A 13 -9.51 -33.22 1.88
N VAL A 14 -9.79 -31.93 2.02
CA VAL A 14 -9.11 -30.88 1.26
C VAL A 14 -7.63 -30.80 1.66
N HIS A 15 -6.72 -30.78 0.69
CA HIS A 15 -5.26 -30.74 0.87
C HIS A 15 -4.71 -31.85 1.79
N ASN A 16 -4.33 -31.51 3.02
CA ASN A 16 -3.76 -32.48 3.98
C ASN A 16 -4.76 -32.98 5.01
N LEU A 17 -6.03 -32.56 4.93
CA LEU A 17 -7.08 -33.02 5.84
C LEU A 17 -7.35 -34.51 5.66
N LYS A 18 -7.44 -35.26 6.77
CA LYS A 18 -7.54 -36.72 6.79
C LYS A 18 -8.96 -37.18 7.08
N ASN A 19 -9.92 -36.83 6.23
CA ASN A 19 -11.31 -37.21 6.38
C ASN A 19 -11.86 -36.83 7.75
N ILE A 20 -11.71 -35.55 8.11
CA ILE A 20 -12.02 -35.07 9.45
C ILE A 20 -13.46 -34.61 9.59
N ASP A 21 -13.97 -34.76 10.82
CA ASP A 21 -15.22 -34.16 11.26
C ASP A 21 -14.93 -33.01 12.25
N ALA A 22 -15.56 -31.87 12.04
CA ALA A 22 -15.41 -30.70 12.88
C ALA A 22 -16.75 -30.05 13.19
N ARG A 23 -16.90 -29.53 14.41
CA ARG A 23 -18.08 -28.80 14.87
C ARG A 23 -17.69 -27.45 15.40
N ILE A 24 -18.40 -26.40 15.00
CA ILE A 24 -18.17 -25.03 15.42
C ILE A 24 -19.52 -24.45 15.88
N PRO A 25 -19.63 -23.93 17.10
CA PRO A 25 -20.89 -23.36 17.56
C PRO A 25 -21.19 -22.05 16.79
N ARG A 26 -22.44 -21.85 16.45
CA ARG A 26 -22.91 -20.58 15.84
C ARG A 26 -22.99 -19.50 16.94
N HIS A 27 -23.00 -18.24 16.50
CA HIS A 27 -23.05 -17.06 17.40
C HIS A 27 -21.95 -17.11 18.49
N SER A 28 -20.77 -17.56 18.11
CA SER A 28 -19.61 -17.71 18.97
C SER A 28 -18.35 -17.14 18.35
N LEU A 29 -17.37 -16.83 19.19
CA LEU A 29 -15.99 -16.58 18.78
C LEU A 29 -15.22 -17.90 18.89
N SER A 30 -14.92 -18.51 17.74
CA SER A 30 -14.22 -19.78 17.65
C SER A 30 -12.83 -19.61 17.06
N VAL A 31 -11.82 -20.24 17.68
CA VAL A 31 -10.42 -20.17 17.20
C VAL A 31 -10.01 -21.52 16.64
N ILE A 32 -9.48 -21.51 15.39
CA ILE A 32 -8.82 -22.67 14.76
C ILE A 32 -7.31 -22.48 14.94
N THR A 33 -6.67 -23.38 15.69
CA THR A 33 -5.23 -23.29 16.02
C THR A 33 -4.49 -24.58 15.67
N GLY A 34 -3.19 -24.63 15.93
CA GLY A 34 -2.29 -25.77 15.68
C GLY A 34 -1.01 -25.39 14.97
N LEU A 35 -0.11 -26.31 14.77
CA LEU A 35 1.19 -26.07 14.09
C LEU A 35 1.05 -25.48 12.70
N SER A 36 2.06 -24.76 12.22
CA SER A 36 2.12 -24.32 10.82
C SER A 36 2.08 -25.53 9.89
N GLY A 37 1.17 -25.49 8.87
CA GLY A 37 0.95 -26.61 7.96
C GLY A 37 0.13 -27.79 8.55
N SER A 38 -0.54 -27.63 9.70
CA SER A 38 -1.42 -28.65 10.29
C SER A 38 -2.79 -28.79 9.61
N GLY A 39 -3.17 -27.88 8.69
CA GLY A 39 -4.45 -27.92 7.97
C GLY A 39 -5.47 -26.87 8.41
N LYS A 40 -5.09 -25.89 9.25
CA LYS A 40 -5.98 -24.82 9.72
C LYS A 40 -6.65 -24.03 8.60
N SER A 41 -5.83 -23.50 7.67
CA SER A 41 -6.33 -22.75 6.52
C SER A 41 -7.14 -23.62 5.59
N SER A 42 -6.77 -24.90 5.43
CA SER A 42 -7.55 -25.87 4.63
C SER A 42 -8.96 -26.08 5.20
N LEU A 43 -9.12 -26.11 6.53
CA LEU A 43 -10.44 -26.20 7.16
C LEU A 43 -11.20 -24.87 7.06
N ALA A 44 -10.55 -23.74 7.40
CA ALA A 44 -11.21 -22.45 7.49
C ALA A 44 -11.55 -21.83 6.12
N PHE A 45 -10.55 -21.77 5.21
CA PHE A 45 -10.70 -21.09 3.93
C PHE A 45 -11.05 -22.05 2.79
N ASP A 46 -10.29 -23.14 2.63
CA ASP A 46 -10.49 -24.05 1.48
C ASP A 46 -11.69 -24.99 1.68
N THR A 47 -12.27 -25.07 2.88
CA THR A 47 -13.46 -25.87 3.18
C THR A 47 -14.66 -25.01 3.54
N LEU A 48 -14.65 -24.30 4.69
CA LEU A 48 -15.81 -23.55 5.19
C LEU A 48 -16.13 -22.35 4.30
N TYR A 49 -15.10 -21.49 4.04
CA TYR A 49 -15.30 -20.30 3.20
C TYR A 49 -15.64 -20.67 1.75
N ALA A 50 -14.90 -21.62 1.16
CA ALA A 50 -15.12 -22.04 -0.22
C ALA A 50 -16.55 -22.59 -0.44
N GLU A 51 -17.06 -23.43 0.47
CA GLU A 51 -18.44 -23.95 0.38
C GLU A 51 -19.49 -22.86 0.62
N GLY A 52 -19.24 -21.95 1.59
CA GLY A 52 -20.14 -20.83 1.85
C GLY A 52 -20.24 -19.87 0.67
N GLN A 53 -19.12 -19.55 0.03
CA GLN A 53 -19.05 -18.74 -1.19
C GLN A 53 -19.74 -19.43 -2.37
N ARG A 54 -19.50 -20.73 -2.55
CA ARG A 54 -20.15 -21.52 -3.60
C ARG A 54 -21.67 -21.49 -3.47
N ARG A 55 -22.21 -21.71 -2.27
CA ARG A 55 -23.66 -21.64 -2.00
C ARG A 55 -24.24 -20.25 -2.25
N TYR A 56 -23.49 -19.20 -1.90
CA TYR A 56 -23.92 -17.84 -2.16
C TYR A 56 -24.03 -17.55 -3.67
N ILE A 57 -23.02 -17.96 -4.44
CA ILE A 57 -23.01 -17.80 -5.91
C ILE A 57 -24.11 -18.63 -6.58
N GLU A 58 -24.49 -19.79 -6.04
CA GLU A 58 -25.60 -20.59 -6.55
C GLU A 58 -26.96 -19.85 -6.46
N THR A 59 -27.11 -18.87 -5.60
CA THR A 59 -28.31 -18.03 -5.51
C THR A 59 -28.44 -17.02 -6.65
N PHE A 60 -27.35 -16.79 -7.41
CA PHE A 60 -27.35 -15.82 -8.51
C PHE A 60 -28.09 -16.36 -9.75
N SER A 61 -28.48 -15.45 -10.65
CA SER A 61 -29.06 -15.82 -11.93
C SER A 61 -28.11 -16.69 -12.78
N ALA A 62 -28.65 -17.53 -13.65
CA ALA A 62 -27.85 -18.40 -14.55
C ALA A 62 -26.87 -17.57 -15.41
N TYR A 63 -27.24 -16.34 -15.80
CA TYR A 63 -26.38 -15.41 -16.52
C TYR A 63 -25.18 -14.99 -15.67
N ALA A 64 -25.38 -14.56 -14.43
CA ALA A 64 -24.31 -14.15 -13.52
C ALA A 64 -23.39 -15.34 -13.17
N ARG A 65 -23.94 -16.55 -13.00
CA ARG A 65 -23.16 -17.77 -12.74
C ARG A 65 -22.19 -18.12 -13.88
N ASN A 66 -22.60 -17.92 -15.13
CA ASN A 66 -21.74 -18.18 -16.30
C ASN A 66 -20.53 -17.23 -16.38
N PHE A 67 -20.60 -16.05 -15.75
CA PHE A 67 -19.45 -15.13 -15.65
C PHE A 67 -18.54 -15.42 -14.45
N LEU A 68 -19.05 -16.12 -13.43
CA LEU A 68 -18.34 -16.36 -12.17
C LEU A 68 -17.62 -17.70 -12.11
N ASP A 69 -17.65 -18.48 -13.20
CA ASP A 69 -17.14 -19.83 -13.37
C ASP A 69 -17.51 -20.84 -12.24
N ASN A 70 -17.49 -22.11 -12.57
CA ASN A 70 -17.81 -23.20 -11.65
C ASN A 70 -16.76 -23.25 -10.52
N LEU A 71 -17.08 -22.67 -9.36
CA LEU A 71 -16.34 -22.95 -8.14
C LEU A 71 -16.47 -24.46 -7.85
N GLU A 72 -15.35 -25.16 -7.87
CA GLU A 72 -15.31 -26.55 -7.50
C GLU A 72 -15.78 -26.72 -6.05
N ARG A 73 -16.63 -27.69 -5.81
CA ARG A 73 -17.05 -28.07 -4.48
C ARG A 73 -15.83 -28.59 -3.71
N PRO A 74 -15.53 -28.09 -2.48
CA PRO A 74 -14.47 -28.68 -1.67
C PRO A 74 -14.72 -30.18 -1.44
N ASP A 75 -13.65 -30.95 -1.34
CA ASP A 75 -13.74 -32.40 -1.08
C ASP A 75 -14.18 -32.64 0.37
N VAL A 76 -15.50 -32.70 0.56
CA VAL A 76 -16.18 -32.86 1.83
C VAL A 76 -17.48 -33.60 1.64
N ASP A 77 -17.82 -34.48 2.54
CA ASP A 77 -19.07 -35.27 2.44
C ASP A 77 -20.28 -34.36 2.63
N LYS A 78 -20.32 -33.56 3.70
CA LYS A 78 -21.44 -32.68 4.03
C LYS A 78 -20.99 -31.51 4.92
N ILE A 79 -21.60 -30.33 4.69
CA ILE A 79 -21.51 -29.18 5.62
C ILE A 79 -22.92 -28.67 5.91
N THR A 80 -23.29 -28.50 7.17
CA THR A 80 -24.57 -27.94 7.62
C THR A 80 -24.37 -26.71 8.49
N GLY A 81 -25.41 -25.90 8.67
CA GLY A 81 -25.40 -24.74 9.58
C GLY A 81 -24.64 -23.50 9.06
N LEU A 82 -24.15 -23.50 7.79
CA LEU A 82 -23.46 -22.34 7.25
C LEU A 82 -24.42 -21.16 7.05
N SER A 83 -24.04 -20.01 7.57
CA SER A 83 -24.57 -18.69 7.23
C SER A 83 -23.85 -18.11 6.02
N PRO A 84 -24.32 -16.98 5.42
CA PRO A 84 -23.51 -16.23 4.47
C PRO A 84 -22.12 -15.95 5.02
N VAL A 85 -21.08 -16.14 4.20
CA VAL A 85 -19.69 -16.12 4.67
C VAL A 85 -18.94 -14.90 4.15
N ILE A 86 -18.17 -14.25 5.02
CA ILE A 86 -17.25 -13.16 4.67
C ILE A 86 -15.84 -13.54 5.16
N SER A 87 -14.87 -13.49 4.25
CA SER A 87 -13.46 -13.73 4.55
C SER A 87 -12.70 -12.41 4.69
N ILE A 88 -11.87 -12.31 5.71
CA ILE A 88 -10.98 -11.17 5.95
C ILE A 88 -9.53 -11.67 5.99
N GLU A 89 -8.92 -11.76 4.81
CA GLU A 89 -7.55 -12.22 4.62
C GLU A 89 -6.54 -11.07 4.64
N GLN A 90 -5.27 -11.40 4.88
CA GLN A 90 -4.16 -10.44 4.92
C GLN A 90 -3.73 -9.91 3.55
N LYS A 91 -4.04 -10.62 2.46
CA LYS A 91 -3.55 -10.26 1.13
C LYS A 91 -4.02 -8.86 0.71
N THR A 92 -3.10 -7.92 0.63
CA THR A 92 -3.34 -6.60 0.05
C THR A 92 -3.34 -6.73 -1.47
N THR A 93 -4.52 -6.80 -2.07
CA THR A 93 -4.66 -6.88 -3.53
C THR A 93 -4.77 -5.49 -4.19
N ASN A 94 -5.02 -4.44 -3.42
CA ASN A 94 -5.30 -3.13 -3.98
C ASN A 94 -4.02 -2.33 -4.25
N LYS A 95 -3.57 -2.37 -5.52
CA LYS A 95 -2.42 -1.57 -6.02
C LYS A 95 -2.85 -0.21 -6.58
N ASN A 96 -4.11 0.17 -6.45
CA ASN A 96 -4.59 1.42 -6.99
C ASN A 96 -4.06 2.62 -6.17
N PRO A 97 -3.25 3.51 -6.75
CA PRO A 97 -2.67 4.65 -6.04
C PRO A 97 -3.70 5.69 -5.58
N ARG A 98 -4.93 5.60 -6.09
CA ARG A 98 -6.05 6.47 -5.71
C ARG A 98 -6.85 5.96 -4.53
N SER A 99 -6.66 4.70 -4.15
CA SER A 99 -7.34 4.10 -3.00
C SER A 99 -6.70 4.58 -1.71
N THR A 100 -7.51 5.12 -0.80
CA THR A 100 -7.06 5.63 0.51
C THR A 100 -7.87 4.98 1.63
N VAL A 101 -7.39 5.10 2.87
CA VAL A 101 -8.14 4.65 4.05
C VAL A 101 -9.54 5.23 4.04
N GLY A 102 -9.68 6.55 3.80
CA GLY A 102 -10.97 7.23 3.78
C GLY A 102 -11.94 6.72 2.70
N THR A 103 -11.43 6.31 1.52
CA THR A 103 -12.29 5.79 0.44
C THR A 103 -12.70 4.34 0.67
N VAL A 104 -11.85 3.52 1.28
CA VAL A 104 -12.17 2.11 1.58
C VAL A 104 -13.14 1.98 2.75
N THR A 105 -13.07 2.90 3.71
CA THR A 105 -13.98 2.96 4.87
C THR A 105 -15.25 3.75 4.60
N GLU A 106 -15.39 4.33 3.40
CA GLU A 106 -16.48 5.23 3.00
C GLU A 106 -16.57 6.53 3.82
N ILE A 107 -15.68 6.74 4.81
CA ILE A 107 -15.66 7.95 5.64
C ILE A 107 -15.47 9.20 4.79
N TYR A 108 -14.65 9.11 3.75
CA TYR A 108 -14.41 10.22 2.82
C TYR A 108 -15.68 10.61 2.05
N ASP A 109 -16.58 9.68 1.79
CA ASP A 109 -17.84 9.94 1.10
C ASP A 109 -18.80 10.76 1.98
N PHE A 110 -18.83 10.46 3.27
CA PHE A 110 -19.57 11.28 4.25
C PHE A 110 -18.92 12.66 4.43
N LEU A 111 -17.60 12.77 4.44
CA LEU A 111 -16.92 14.08 4.48
C LEU A 111 -17.26 14.92 3.24
N ARG A 112 -17.23 14.32 2.03
CA ARG A 112 -17.65 15.02 0.80
C ARG A 112 -19.09 15.53 0.88
N LEU A 113 -19.98 14.72 1.43
CA LEU A 113 -21.38 15.11 1.64
C LEU A 113 -21.49 16.24 2.65
N LEU A 114 -20.75 16.18 3.76
CA LEU A 114 -20.71 17.21 4.79
C LEU A 114 -20.25 18.56 4.21
N PHE A 115 -19.14 18.57 3.44
CA PHE A 115 -18.65 19.79 2.81
C PHE A 115 -19.58 20.34 1.73
N ALA A 116 -20.25 19.49 0.97
CA ALA A 116 -21.22 19.90 -0.05
C ALA A 116 -22.48 20.52 0.57
N ARG A 117 -22.86 20.13 1.79
CA ARG A 117 -24.13 20.56 2.41
C ARG A 117 -23.97 21.64 3.47
N ALA A 118 -22.87 21.59 4.25
CA ALA A 118 -22.62 22.47 5.38
C ALA A 118 -21.33 23.32 5.24
N GLY A 119 -20.55 23.11 4.17
CA GLY A 119 -19.31 23.84 3.95
C GLY A 119 -19.54 25.30 3.57
N THR A 120 -18.80 26.21 4.20
CA THR A 120 -18.77 27.63 3.84
C THR A 120 -17.69 27.87 2.79
N ALA A 121 -18.08 28.48 1.66
CA ALA A 121 -17.17 28.81 0.57
C ALA A 121 -16.43 30.12 0.82
N TYR A 122 -15.13 30.10 0.51
CA TYR A 122 -14.26 31.27 0.50
C TYR A 122 -13.65 31.45 -0.89
N SER A 123 -13.29 32.68 -1.25
CA SER A 123 -12.58 32.94 -2.49
C SER A 123 -11.12 32.52 -2.39
N TYR A 124 -10.62 31.74 -3.36
CA TYR A 124 -9.19 31.41 -3.41
C TYR A 124 -8.30 32.57 -3.87
N VAL A 125 -8.91 33.70 -4.29
CA VAL A 125 -8.20 34.91 -4.74
C VAL A 125 -8.16 35.96 -3.63
N SER A 126 -9.30 36.33 -3.05
CA SER A 126 -9.39 37.35 -2.01
C SER A 126 -9.31 36.80 -0.58
N GLY A 127 -9.62 35.51 -0.40
CA GLY A 127 -9.77 34.90 0.92
C GLY A 127 -11.08 35.23 1.63
N GLU A 128 -11.93 36.06 1.03
CA GLU A 128 -13.19 36.50 1.62
C GLU A 128 -14.28 35.43 1.50
N LYS A 129 -15.25 35.46 2.43
CA LYS A 129 -16.41 34.58 2.39
C LYS A 129 -17.27 34.87 1.16
N MET A 130 -17.60 33.85 0.40
CA MET A 130 -18.45 33.98 -0.76
C MET A 130 -19.91 34.20 -0.39
N VAL A 131 -20.61 35.00 -1.18
CA VAL A 131 -22.01 35.37 -0.96
C VAL A 131 -22.90 34.89 -2.10
N LYS A 132 -24.14 34.59 -1.79
CA LYS A 132 -25.20 34.23 -2.73
C LYS A 132 -26.40 35.17 -2.49
N TYR A 133 -26.86 35.81 -3.56
CA TYR A 133 -27.97 36.74 -3.49
C TYR A 133 -29.21 36.18 -4.19
N THR A 134 -30.41 36.47 -3.68
CA THR A 134 -31.66 36.31 -4.43
C THR A 134 -31.80 37.46 -5.44
N GLU A 135 -32.61 37.31 -6.49
CA GLU A 135 -32.85 38.39 -7.46
C GLU A 135 -33.40 39.62 -6.78
N GLU A 136 -34.38 39.46 -5.86
CA GLU A 136 -34.94 40.54 -5.07
C GLU A 136 -33.83 41.28 -4.29
N LYS A 137 -32.96 40.57 -3.61
CA LYS A 137 -31.88 41.17 -2.84
C LYS A 137 -30.89 41.90 -3.74
N ILE A 138 -30.65 41.39 -4.97
CA ILE A 138 -29.79 42.06 -5.96
C ILE A 138 -30.42 43.38 -6.39
N VAL A 139 -31.72 43.38 -6.65
CA VAL A 139 -32.48 44.62 -6.99
C VAL A 139 -32.38 45.64 -5.85
N ASP A 140 -32.60 45.20 -4.59
CA ASP A 140 -32.48 46.07 -3.41
C ASP A 140 -31.06 46.66 -3.31
N LEU A 141 -30.03 45.85 -3.47
CA LEU A 141 -28.62 46.28 -3.41
C LEU A 141 -28.25 47.25 -4.55
N ILE A 142 -28.84 47.08 -5.74
CA ILE A 142 -28.67 48.00 -6.86
C ILE A 142 -29.39 49.33 -6.55
N LEU A 143 -30.60 49.30 -6.06
CA LEU A 143 -31.33 50.51 -5.64
C LEU A 143 -30.60 51.26 -4.52
N GLU A 144 -30.20 50.61 -3.46
CA GLU A 144 -29.50 51.19 -2.34
C GLU A 144 -28.18 51.85 -2.75
N ARG A 145 -27.42 51.23 -3.68
CA ARG A 145 -26.08 51.68 -4.03
C ARG A 145 -26.02 52.69 -5.17
N TYR A 146 -26.93 52.59 -6.15
CA TYR A 146 -26.84 53.33 -7.41
C TYR A 146 -28.04 54.25 -7.63
N GLU A 147 -28.84 54.61 -6.58
CA GLU A 147 -29.95 55.49 -6.72
C GLU A 147 -29.51 56.84 -7.30
N GLY A 148 -30.22 57.27 -8.37
CA GLY A 148 -29.86 58.48 -9.11
C GLY A 148 -28.73 58.30 -10.18
N HIS A 149 -28.05 57.20 -10.20
CA HIS A 149 -26.97 56.91 -11.17
C HIS A 149 -27.50 56.25 -12.43
N LYS A 150 -26.81 56.47 -13.55
CA LYS A 150 -27.04 55.72 -14.78
C LYS A 150 -26.11 54.54 -14.83
N VAL A 151 -26.67 53.33 -14.93
CA VAL A 151 -25.91 52.08 -14.92
C VAL A 151 -26.15 51.29 -16.20
N TYR A 152 -25.14 50.46 -16.56
CA TYR A 152 -25.29 49.38 -17.54
C TYR A 152 -25.44 48.07 -16.78
N LEU A 153 -26.42 47.27 -17.17
CA LEU A 153 -26.57 45.89 -16.71
C LEU A 153 -25.90 44.98 -17.76
N LEU A 154 -24.84 44.32 -17.33
CA LEU A 154 -23.98 43.51 -18.17
C LEU A 154 -24.12 42.05 -17.83
N ALA A 155 -24.27 41.21 -18.86
CA ALA A 155 -24.24 39.74 -18.73
C ALA A 155 -22.87 39.18 -19.14
N PRO A 156 -22.03 38.71 -18.23
CA PRO A 156 -20.74 38.10 -18.55
C PRO A 156 -20.89 36.80 -19.33
N LEU A 157 -20.34 36.71 -20.55
CA LEU A 157 -20.39 35.51 -21.40
C LEU A 157 -19.04 34.79 -21.49
N VAL A 158 -17.95 35.55 -21.46
CA VAL A 158 -16.57 35.02 -21.49
C VAL A 158 -15.76 35.71 -20.42
N ARG A 159 -14.97 34.96 -19.68
CA ARG A 159 -14.11 35.46 -18.59
C ARG A 159 -12.71 34.87 -18.71
N SER A 160 -11.75 35.73 -18.97
CA SER A 160 -10.30 35.44 -19.07
C SER A 160 -9.98 34.17 -19.90
N ARG A 161 -10.60 34.04 -21.10
CA ARG A 161 -10.37 32.89 -22.00
C ARG A 161 -9.91 33.31 -23.39
N LYS A 162 -8.98 32.50 -23.94
CA LYS A 162 -8.52 32.67 -25.32
C LYS A 162 -9.57 32.19 -26.32
N GLY A 163 -9.67 32.90 -27.45
CA GLY A 163 -10.59 32.55 -28.52
C GLY A 163 -10.92 33.74 -29.43
N HIS A 164 -11.36 33.50 -30.65
CA HIS A 164 -11.75 34.58 -31.58
C HIS A 164 -13.24 34.97 -31.45
N TYR A 165 -14.07 34.18 -30.80
CA TYR A 165 -15.47 34.39 -30.40
C TYR A 165 -16.43 34.87 -31.48
N ARG A 166 -16.13 34.66 -32.77
CA ARG A 166 -16.99 35.09 -33.91
C ARG A 166 -18.42 34.57 -33.78
N GLU A 167 -18.59 33.28 -33.50
CA GLU A 167 -19.92 32.64 -33.36
C GLU A 167 -20.71 33.21 -32.18
N LEU A 168 -20.01 33.57 -31.11
CA LEU A 168 -20.60 34.19 -29.94
C LEU A 168 -21.18 35.56 -30.31
N PHE A 169 -20.42 36.41 -30.98
CA PHE A 169 -20.89 37.74 -31.41
C PHE A 169 -22.09 37.65 -32.35
N GLU A 170 -22.06 36.70 -33.29
CA GLU A 170 -23.21 36.46 -34.18
C GLU A 170 -24.45 35.96 -33.40
N SER A 171 -24.26 35.12 -32.39
CA SER A 171 -25.34 34.67 -31.49
C SER A 171 -25.94 35.83 -30.67
N VAL A 172 -25.08 36.68 -30.11
CA VAL A 172 -25.47 37.87 -29.34
C VAL A 172 -26.29 38.83 -30.24
N ARG A 173 -25.85 39.07 -31.48
CA ARG A 173 -26.53 39.89 -32.45
C ARG A 173 -27.91 39.31 -32.84
N LYS A 174 -27.98 38.00 -33.08
CA LYS A 174 -29.27 37.32 -33.40
C LYS A 174 -30.29 37.42 -32.28
N LYS A 175 -29.84 37.52 -31.03
CA LYS A 175 -30.70 37.73 -29.86
C LYS A 175 -31.13 39.18 -29.66
N GLY A 176 -30.69 40.11 -30.54
CA GLY A 176 -31.09 41.52 -30.50
C GLY A 176 -30.22 42.42 -29.64
N PHE A 177 -29.09 41.95 -29.11
CA PHE A 177 -28.17 42.78 -28.32
C PHE A 177 -27.18 43.47 -29.28
N LEU A 178 -27.08 44.80 -29.13
CA LEU A 178 -26.30 45.65 -30.04
C LEU A 178 -24.96 46.07 -29.47
N THR A 179 -24.76 45.95 -28.16
CA THR A 179 -23.55 46.45 -27.50
C THR A 179 -22.94 45.34 -26.61
N VAL A 180 -21.64 45.20 -26.68
CA VAL A 180 -20.83 44.35 -25.80
C VAL A 180 -19.72 45.19 -25.17
N ARG A 181 -19.28 44.78 -24.00
CA ARG A 181 -18.04 45.27 -23.37
C ARG A 181 -16.99 44.23 -23.56
N ILE A 182 -15.84 44.56 -24.13
CA ILE A 182 -14.71 43.67 -24.42
C ILE A 182 -13.48 44.24 -23.70
N ASP A 183 -12.89 43.52 -22.83
CA ASP A 183 -11.69 43.91 -22.08
C ASP A 183 -11.80 45.29 -21.41
N GLY A 184 -13.01 45.61 -20.94
CA GLY A 184 -13.33 46.91 -20.31
C GLY A 184 -13.86 48.00 -21.25
N GLU A 185 -13.82 47.79 -22.58
CA GLU A 185 -14.29 48.77 -23.57
C GLU A 185 -15.64 48.43 -24.17
N LEU A 186 -16.58 49.39 -24.22
CA LEU A 186 -17.89 49.23 -24.86
C LEU A 186 -17.72 49.31 -26.40
N LYS A 187 -18.25 48.30 -27.10
CA LYS A 187 -18.19 48.20 -28.59
C LYS A 187 -19.55 47.77 -29.15
N GLU A 188 -19.92 48.29 -30.30
CA GLU A 188 -21.09 47.84 -31.04
C GLU A 188 -20.82 46.49 -31.72
N VAL A 189 -21.80 45.59 -31.68
CA VAL A 189 -21.68 44.25 -32.28
C VAL A 189 -21.95 44.37 -33.78
N VAL A 190 -20.91 44.20 -34.57
CA VAL A 190 -21.00 44.25 -36.06
C VAL A 190 -20.89 42.84 -36.62
N SER A 191 -21.41 42.63 -37.86
CA SER A 191 -21.32 41.35 -38.56
C SER A 191 -19.85 40.94 -38.79
N GLY A 192 -19.50 39.68 -38.47
CA GLY A 192 -18.14 39.19 -38.62
C GLY A 192 -17.15 39.65 -37.55
N MET A 193 -17.60 40.28 -36.47
CA MET A 193 -16.77 40.69 -35.33
C MET A 193 -15.99 39.53 -34.75
N LYS A 194 -14.72 39.78 -34.46
CA LYS A 194 -13.79 38.81 -33.83
C LYS A 194 -12.76 39.54 -32.98
N VAL A 195 -12.19 38.82 -32.00
CA VAL A 195 -11.08 39.30 -31.17
C VAL A 195 -9.83 38.47 -31.39
N ASP A 196 -8.71 38.87 -30.80
CA ASP A 196 -7.42 38.18 -30.95
C ASP A 196 -7.47 36.78 -30.33
N ARG A 197 -7.26 35.75 -31.12
CA ARG A 197 -7.32 34.35 -30.71
C ARG A 197 -6.34 33.97 -29.59
N TYR A 198 -5.23 34.66 -29.48
CA TYR A 198 -4.11 34.29 -28.60
C TYR A 198 -4.12 35.01 -27.25
N LYS A 199 -4.95 36.04 -27.09
CA LYS A 199 -5.14 36.81 -25.88
C LYS A 199 -6.32 36.28 -25.05
N ASN A 200 -6.26 36.46 -23.76
CA ASN A 200 -7.42 36.22 -22.90
C ASN A 200 -8.35 37.42 -23.01
N HIS A 201 -9.63 37.17 -23.14
CA HIS A 201 -10.66 38.17 -23.25
C HIS A 201 -11.75 38.02 -22.20
N ASP A 202 -12.25 39.18 -21.72
CA ASP A 202 -13.50 39.29 -20.97
C ASP A 202 -14.53 39.91 -21.90
N ILE A 203 -15.68 39.23 -22.06
CA ILE A 203 -16.75 39.66 -22.96
C ILE A 203 -18.07 39.65 -22.19
N GLU A 204 -18.67 40.83 -22.03
CA GLU A 204 -19.97 41.03 -21.40
C GLU A 204 -20.95 41.64 -22.41
N VAL A 205 -22.20 41.17 -22.36
CA VAL A 205 -23.30 41.75 -23.18
C VAL A 205 -24.00 42.83 -22.37
N VAL A 206 -24.20 44.00 -22.94
CA VAL A 206 -25.05 45.05 -22.39
C VAL A 206 -26.49 44.67 -22.65
N VAL A 207 -27.19 44.29 -21.57
CA VAL A 207 -28.63 43.90 -21.66
C VAL A 207 -29.52 45.11 -21.53
N ASP A 208 -29.25 46.00 -20.58
CA ASP A 208 -30.02 47.26 -20.42
C ASP A 208 -29.13 48.41 -19.95
N LYS A 209 -29.59 49.64 -20.21
CA LYS A 209 -29.03 50.89 -19.74
C LYS A 209 -30.15 51.70 -19.11
N LEU A 210 -30.06 51.92 -17.81
CA LEU A 210 -31.14 52.61 -17.09
C LEU A 210 -30.59 53.57 -16.03
N ALA A 211 -31.40 54.56 -15.66
CA ALA A 211 -31.19 55.35 -14.44
C ALA A 211 -31.90 54.62 -13.29
N VAL A 212 -31.16 54.36 -12.25
CA VAL A 212 -31.67 53.63 -11.06
C VAL A 212 -32.51 54.60 -10.21
N GLN A 213 -33.81 54.33 -10.08
CA GLN A 213 -34.76 55.09 -9.27
C GLN A 213 -35.76 54.11 -8.64
N GLU A 214 -36.17 54.38 -7.39
CA GLU A 214 -37.16 53.48 -6.70
C GLU A 214 -38.49 53.41 -7.46
N LYS A 215 -38.94 54.47 -8.11
CA LYS A 215 -40.15 54.48 -8.92
C LYS A 215 -40.13 53.55 -10.11
N ASP A 216 -38.94 53.16 -10.60
CA ASP A 216 -38.71 52.30 -11.75
C ASP A 216 -38.34 50.85 -11.36
N ARG A 217 -38.65 50.45 -10.11
CA ARG A 217 -38.30 49.14 -9.54
C ARG A 217 -38.75 47.96 -10.43
N GLU A 218 -39.98 47.95 -10.92
CA GLU A 218 -40.47 46.88 -11.79
C GLU A 218 -39.65 46.73 -13.08
N ARG A 219 -39.20 47.85 -13.66
CA ARG A 219 -38.35 47.82 -14.83
C ARG A 219 -36.97 47.26 -14.51
N LEU A 220 -36.39 47.67 -13.37
CA LEU A 220 -35.12 47.16 -12.88
C LEU A 220 -35.19 45.65 -12.64
N GLU A 221 -36.25 45.14 -12.00
CA GLU A 221 -36.47 43.70 -11.76
C GLU A 221 -36.49 42.92 -13.09
N LYS A 222 -37.22 43.37 -14.10
CA LYS A 222 -37.27 42.75 -15.44
C LYS A 222 -35.90 42.77 -16.11
N SER A 223 -35.19 43.86 -15.99
CA SER A 223 -33.85 44.02 -16.62
C SER A 223 -32.80 43.15 -15.89
N VAL A 224 -32.83 43.06 -14.56
CA VAL A 224 -32.00 42.18 -13.76
C VAL A 224 -32.29 40.71 -14.08
N HIS A 225 -33.57 40.32 -14.16
CA HIS A 225 -33.96 38.96 -14.54
C HIS A 225 -33.45 38.60 -15.94
N ALA A 226 -33.67 39.47 -16.94
CA ALA A 226 -33.19 39.24 -18.32
C ALA A 226 -31.64 39.17 -18.37
N THR A 227 -30.92 40.00 -17.62
CA THR A 227 -29.48 40.00 -17.57
C THR A 227 -28.96 38.72 -16.91
N MET A 228 -29.56 38.28 -15.83
CA MET A 228 -29.20 37.03 -15.16
C MET A 228 -29.47 35.80 -16.01
N GLN A 229 -30.56 35.80 -16.78
CA GLN A 229 -30.84 34.71 -17.71
C GLN A 229 -29.77 34.58 -18.80
N GLN A 230 -29.26 35.70 -19.35
CA GLN A 230 -28.18 35.71 -20.34
C GLN A 230 -26.82 35.37 -19.69
N GLY A 231 -26.53 35.88 -18.50
CA GLY A 231 -25.31 35.69 -17.74
C GLY A 231 -25.29 34.40 -16.89
N GLN A 232 -26.25 33.49 -17.09
CA GLN A 232 -26.34 32.21 -16.34
C GLN A 232 -26.33 32.38 -14.82
N GLY A 233 -27.08 33.39 -14.31
CA GLY A 233 -27.16 33.70 -12.89
C GLY A 233 -26.13 34.75 -12.40
N LEU A 234 -25.31 35.27 -13.27
CA LEU A 234 -24.35 36.31 -12.98
C LEU A 234 -24.72 37.62 -13.69
N ILE A 235 -24.61 38.73 -12.99
CA ILE A 235 -24.80 40.07 -13.51
C ILE A 235 -23.66 40.99 -13.07
N GLN A 236 -23.20 41.83 -13.92
CA GLN A 236 -22.29 42.92 -13.61
C GLN A 236 -23.01 44.26 -13.80
N VAL A 237 -22.93 45.10 -12.81
CA VAL A 237 -23.47 46.46 -12.84
C VAL A 237 -22.31 47.42 -13.01
N LEU A 238 -22.34 48.21 -14.10
CA LEU A 238 -21.32 49.21 -14.41
C LEU A 238 -21.92 50.59 -14.21
N ASP A 239 -21.37 51.36 -13.32
CA ASP A 239 -21.73 52.77 -13.14
C ASP A 239 -21.12 53.62 -14.27
N ASN A 240 -21.96 54.33 -15.01
CA ASN A 240 -21.53 55.12 -16.14
C ASN A 240 -20.74 56.40 -15.72
N ALA A 241 -20.90 56.85 -14.49
CA ALA A 241 -20.23 58.03 -13.97
C ALA A 241 -18.81 57.73 -13.46
N THR A 242 -18.66 56.66 -12.70
CA THR A 242 -17.40 56.29 -12.05
C THR A 242 -16.61 55.23 -12.85
N ASN A 243 -17.26 54.57 -13.83
CA ASN A 243 -16.73 53.40 -14.55
C ASN A 243 -16.37 52.23 -13.63
N GLU A 244 -16.90 52.20 -12.42
CA GLU A 244 -16.77 51.06 -11.52
C GLU A 244 -17.74 49.95 -11.88
N ALA A 245 -17.24 48.72 -11.98
CA ALA A 245 -18.05 47.54 -12.26
C ALA A 245 -18.12 46.64 -11.04
N ARG A 246 -19.33 46.19 -10.69
CA ARG A 246 -19.55 45.28 -9.57
C ARG A 246 -20.40 44.10 -9.98
N TYR A 247 -20.00 42.93 -9.48
CA TYR A 247 -20.67 41.66 -9.76
C TYR A 247 -21.73 41.35 -8.69
N TYR A 248 -22.84 40.74 -9.13
CA TYR A 248 -23.86 40.13 -8.30
C TYR A 248 -24.26 38.77 -8.92
N SER A 249 -24.55 37.80 -8.10
CA SER A 249 -24.80 36.43 -8.59
C SER A 249 -25.82 35.67 -7.72
N LYS A 250 -26.60 34.85 -8.38
CA LYS A 250 -27.37 33.79 -7.73
C LYS A 250 -26.50 32.60 -7.28
N LEU A 251 -25.31 32.50 -7.82
CA LEU A 251 -24.32 31.51 -7.43
C LEU A 251 -23.42 32.07 -6.34
N LEU A 252 -22.69 31.20 -5.65
CA LEU A 252 -21.65 31.63 -4.71
C LEU A 252 -20.61 32.46 -5.45
N MET A 253 -20.35 33.64 -4.97
CA MET A 253 -19.51 34.63 -5.66
C MET A 253 -18.67 35.43 -4.65
N ASP A 254 -17.46 35.74 -5.05
CA ASP A 254 -16.62 36.73 -4.40
C ASP A 254 -17.03 38.12 -4.86
N PRO A 255 -17.54 38.98 -3.97
CA PRO A 255 -17.99 40.33 -4.36
C PRO A 255 -16.87 41.25 -4.83
N VAL A 256 -15.60 40.94 -4.52
CA VAL A 256 -14.43 41.74 -4.89
C VAL A 256 -13.88 41.35 -6.26
N SER A 257 -13.56 40.06 -6.43
CA SER A 257 -12.95 39.57 -7.67
C SER A 257 -13.98 39.13 -8.72
N GLY A 258 -15.25 38.96 -8.31
CA GLY A 258 -16.32 38.46 -9.17
C GLY A 258 -16.19 36.98 -9.53
N ILE A 259 -15.24 36.25 -8.97
CA ILE A 259 -15.13 34.79 -9.15
C ILE A 259 -16.36 34.12 -8.56
N SER A 260 -16.96 33.20 -9.32
CA SER A 260 -18.14 32.46 -8.89
C SER A 260 -17.90 30.96 -8.89
N TYR A 261 -18.39 30.28 -7.88
CA TYR A 261 -18.39 28.82 -7.77
C TYR A 261 -19.75 28.26 -8.18
N ARG A 262 -19.74 27.08 -8.75
CA ARG A 262 -20.97 26.32 -8.98
C ARG A 262 -21.57 25.87 -7.64
N GLU A 263 -22.84 25.48 -7.68
CA GLU A 263 -23.48 24.91 -6.49
C GLU A 263 -22.70 23.65 -6.07
N PRO A 264 -22.26 23.55 -4.79
CA PRO A 264 -21.40 22.48 -4.35
C PRO A 264 -22.12 21.14 -4.37
N ALA A 265 -21.55 20.17 -5.07
CA ALA A 265 -21.97 18.78 -5.10
C ALA A 265 -20.86 17.88 -4.51
N PRO A 266 -21.18 16.71 -3.97
CA PRO A 266 -20.18 15.82 -3.41
C PRO A 266 -19.03 15.46 -4.37
N ASN A 267 -19.28 15.46 -5.68
CA ASN A 267 -18.27 15.21 -6.71
C ASN A 267 -17.22 16.33 -6.84
N ASN A 268 -17.55 17.56 -6.42
CA ASN A 268 -16.60 18.66 -6.40
C ASN A 268 -15.50 18.47 -5.34
N PHE A 269 -15.76 17.65 -4.33
CA PHE A 269 -14.82 17.34 -3.25
C PHE A 269 -14.15 15.96 -3.42
N SER A 270 -14.28 15.33 -4.60
CA SER A 270 -13.69 14.03 -4.89
C SER A 270 -12.43 14.18 -5.73
N PHE A 271 -11.31 13.70 -5.23
CA PHE A 271 -10.07 13.61 -5.99
C PHE A 271 -10.09 12.54 -7.10
N ASN A 272 -11.13 11.68 -7.12
CA ASN A 272 -11.40 10.71 -8.19
C ASN A 272 -12.34 11.25 -9.28
N SER A 273 -12.92 12.44 -9.07
CA SER A 273 -13.79 13.11 -10.03
C SER A 273 -13.01 14.19 -10.79
N THR A 274 -13.27 14.34 -12.08
CA THR A 274 -12.72 15.43 -12.90
C THR A 274 -13.13 16.82 -12.43
N GLN A 275 -14.22 16.93 -11.67
CA GLN A 275 -14.73 18.18 -11.11
C GLN A 275 -13.96 18.64 -9.88
N GLY A 276 -13.47 17.70 -9.04
CA GLY A 276 -12.79 18.00 -7.77
C GLY A 276 -11.28 17.80 -7.82
N ALA A 277 -10.77 16.96 -8.72
CA ALA A 277 -9.36 16.61 -8.78
C ALA A 277 -8.48 17.80 -9.19
N CYS A 278 -7.28 17.88 -8.60
CA CYS A 278 -6.25 18.80 -9.05
C CYS A 278 -5.93 18.56 -10.55
N PRO A 279 -5.98 19.56 -11.41
CA PRO A 279 -5.79 19.39 -12.86
C PRO A 279 -4.38 18.90 -13.23
N LYS A 280 -3.35 19.22 -12.43
CA LYS A 280 -1.96 18.83 -12.69
C LYS A 280 -1.66 17.38 -12.33
N CYS A 281 -1.98 16.95 -11.11
CA CYS A 281 -1.72 15.57 -10.66
C CYS A 281 -2.92 14.64 -10.85
N LYS A 282 -4.04 15.13 -11.39
CA LYS A 282 -5.27 14.35 -11.62
C LYS A 282 -5.74 13.58 -10.38
N GLY A 283 -5.60 14.19 -9.20
CA GLY A 283 -6.04 13.63 -7.93
C GLY A 283 -5.04 12.70 -7.22
N LEU A 284 -3.81 12.54 -7.73
CA LEU A 284 -2.79 11.70 -7.09
C LEU A 284 -2.11 12.38 -5.90
N GLY A 285 -1.98 13.72 -5.93
CA GLY A 285 -1.26 14.48 -4.91
C GLY A 285 0.25 14.61 -5.18
N TYR A 286 0.79 13.76 -6.03
CA TYR A 286 2.20 13.75 -6.45
C TYR A 286 2.30 13.66 -7.97
N ILE A 287 3.48 13.98 -8.49
CA ILE A 287 3.83 13.87 -9.90
C ILE A 287 5.16 13.13 -10.03
N SER A 288 5.32 12.38 -11.11
CA SER A 288 6.61 11.77 -11.45
C SER A 288 7.51 12.84 -12.05
N VAL A 289 8.67 13.04 -11.45
CA VAL A 289 9.73 13.93 -11.95
C VAL A 289 11.01 13.13 -12.17
N ILE A 290 11.78 13.53 -13.16
CA ILE A 290 13.08 12.91 -13.42
C ILE A 290 14.05 13.33 -12.31
N ASP A 291 14.74 12.36 -11.74
CA ASP A 291 15.70 12.53 -10.67
C ASP A 291 17.11 12.70 -11.24
N ARG A 292 17.68 13.90 -11.06
CA ARG A 292 19.01 14.21 -11.61
C ARG A 292 20.11 13.31 -11.03
N GLU A 293 20.03 12.94 -9.75
CA GLU A 293 21.01 12.06 -9.10
C GLU A 293 20.95 10.63 -9.66
N LYS A 294 19.76 10.17 -10.03
CA LYS A 294 19.62 8.86 -10.69
C LYS A 294 20.07 8.89 -12.15
N VAL A 295 19.93 10.03 -12.82
CA VAL A 295 20.42 10.21 -14.20
C VAL A 295 21.93 10.34 -14.22
N VAL A 296 22.53 11.02 -13.22
CA VAL A 296 23.97 11.20 -13.06
C VAL A 296 24.44 10.60 -11.71
N PRO A 297 24.54 9.28 -11.60
CA PRO A 297 24.88 8.64 -10.32
C PRO A 297 26.35 8.82 -9.93
N ASN A 298 27.23 9.14 -10.87
CA ASN A 298 28.64 9.42 -10.61
C ASN A 298 29.13 10.57 -11.51
N PRO A 299 29.22 11.80 -10.98
CA PRO A 299 29.62 12.98 -11.77
C PRO A 299 31.09 12.96 -12.21
N LYS A 300 31.94 12.09 -11.64
CA LYS A 300 33.33 11.92 -12.07
C LYS A 300 33.50 11.15 -13.39
N LEU A 301 32.42 10.50 -13.85
CA LEU A 301 32.43 9.85 -15.15
C LEU A 301 32.11 10.84 -16.27
N SER A 302 32.74 10.63 -17.42
CA SER A 302 32.39 11.35 -18.65
C SER A 302 31.09 10.79 -19.24
N ILE A 303 30.41 11.57 -20.09
CA ILE A 303 29.24 11.11 -20.84
C ILE A 303 29.58 9.92 -21.72
N ARG A 304 30.79 9.90 -22.32
CA ARG A 304 31.30 8.79 -23.13
C ARG A 304 31.44 7.49 -22.35
N ASP A 305 31.85 7.57 -21.09
CA ASP A 305 32.06 6.42 -20.22
C ASP A 305 30.78 5.96 -19.49
N GLY A 306 29.64 6.60 -19.78
CA GLY A 306 28.35 6.24 -19.25
C GLY A 306 27.92 7.05 -18.01
N GLY A 307 28.45 8.26 -17.86
CA GLY A 307 28.08 9.18 -16.77
C GLY A 307 26.61 9.57 -16.79
N LEU A 308 25.94 9.54 -17.95
CA LEU A 308 24.47 9.64 -18.09
C LEU A 308 23.89 8.22 -18.08
N ALA A 309 23.43 7.75 -16.93
CA ALA A 309 22.93 6.39 -16.73
C ALA A 309 21.83 5.97 -17.74
N PRO A 310 20.85 6.82 -18.15
CA PRO A 310 19.85 6.47 -19.14
C PRO A 310 20.42 6.14 -20.52
N LEU A 311 21.52 6.74 -20.89
CA LEU A 311 22.13 6.53 -22.21
C LEU A 311 23.16 5.39 -22.19
N GLY A 312 23.78 5.14 -21.04
CA GLY A 312 24.88 4.19 -20.87
C GLY A 312 26.17 4.67 -21.54
N LYS A 313 27.07 3.74 -21.86
CA LYS A 313 28.32 4.06 -22.57
C LYS A 313 28.02 4.52 -24.01
N TYR A 314 28.92 5.36 -24.53
CA TYR A 314 28.83 5.90 -25.89
C TYR A 314 28.54 4.80 -26.93
N ARG A 315 27.60 5.11 -27.80
CA ARG A 315 27.25 4.34 -28.99
C ARG A 315 26.96 5.32 -30.14
N ASN A 316 27.10 4.87 -31.34
CA ASN A 316 26.82 5.69 -32.54
C ASN A 316 25.31 5.86 -32.67
N ALA A 317 24.73 6.92 -32.06
CA ALA A 317 23.31 7.22 -32.03
C ALA A 317 23.07 8.74 -31.98
N LEU A 318 21.98 9.19 -32.59
CA LEU A 318 21.65 10.60 -32.79
C LEU A 318 21.75 11.41 -31.48
N ILE A 319 21.22 10.90 -30.37
CA ILE A 319 21.24 11.60 -29.08
C ILE A 319 22.66 11.93 -28.60
N PHE A 320 23.65 11.10 -28.88
CA PHE A 320 25.03 11.39 -28.52
C PHE A 320 25.64 12.47 -29.43
N TRP A 321 25.27 12.51 -30.70
CA TRP A 321 25.69 13.56 -31.61
C TRP A 321 25.07 14.93 -31.25
N GLU A 322 23.79 14.93 -30.86
CA GLU A 322 23.10 16.10 -30.35
C GLU A 322 23.79 16.65 -29.10
N ILE A 323 24.09 15.80 -28.12
CA ILE A 323 24.80 16.19 -26.91
C ILE A 323 26.23 16.67 -27.22
N GLU A 324 26.94 16.02 -28.14
CA GLU A 324 28.29 16.44 -28.57
C GLU A 324 28.28 17.83 -29.20
N ALA A 325 27.34 18.08 -30.12
CA ALA A 325 27.16 19.37 -30.76
C ALA A 325 26.76 20.48 -29.76
N LEU A 326 25.96 20.13 -28.73
CA LEU A 326 25.59 21.03 -27.64
C LEU A 326 26.82 21.40 -26.80
N LEU A 327 27.60 20.39 -26.36
CA LEU A 327 28.77 20.59 -25.53
C LEU A 327 29.84 21.45 -26.19
N LEU A 328 29.96 21.40 -27.53
CA LEU A 328 30.88 22.28 -28.28
C LEU A 328 30.59 23.78 -28.09
N LYS A 329 29.34 24.16 -27.83
CA LYS A 329 28.97 25.56 -27.51
C LYS A 329 29.57 26.04 -26.20
N TYR A 330 29.93 25.09 -25.30
CA TYR A 330 30.46 25.34 -23.97
C TYR A 330 31.93 24.93 -23.83
N ASP A 331 32.65 24.75 -24.96
CA ASP A 331 34.04 24.28 -24.98
C ASP A 331 34.28 22.95 -24.27
N CYS A 332 33.24 22.10 -24.20
CA CYS A 332 33.26 20.78 -23.59
C CYS A 332 33.16 19.67 -24.63
N THR A 333 33.50 18.44 -24.24
CA THR A 333 33.40 17.25 -25.10
C THR A 333 32.71 16.11 -24.36
N LEU A 334 32.31 15.06 -25.08
CA LEU A 334 31.78 13.82 -24.45
C LEU A 334 32.77 13.14 -23.50
N LYS A 335 34.07 13.46 -23.53
CA LYS A 335 35.09 12.94 -22.63
C LYS A 335 35.28 13.76 -21.35
N THR A 336 34.74 14.96 -21.30
CA THR A 336 34.80 15.84 -20.12
C THR A 336 34.00 15.19 -18.97
N PRO A 337 34.57 15.07 -17.74
CA PRO A 337 33.82 14.62 -16.57
C PRO A 337 32.59 15.50 -16.35
N ILE A 338 31.47 14.90 -15.93
CA ILE A 338 30.22 15.66 -15.76
C ILE A 338 30.37 16.76 -14.71
N GLU A 339 31.18 16.55 -13.65
CA GLU A 339 31.48 17.56 -12.63
C GLU A 339 32.19 18.81 -13.16
N GLU A 340 32.83 18.73 -14.33
CA GLU A 340 33.54 19.85 -15.00
C GLU A 340 32.67 20.53 -16.07
N ILE A 341 31.51 19.96 -16.42
CA ILE A 341 30.58 20.55 -17.42
C ILE A 341 29.78 21.67 -16.72
N PRO A 342 29.70 22.87 -17.33
CA PRO A 342 28.93 23.99 -16.76
C PRO A 342 27.47 23.62 -16.49
N ASP A 343 26.90 24.15 -15.40
CA ASP A 343 25.51 23.87 -15.03
C ASP A 343 24.50 24.25 -16.12
N GLU A 344 24.76 25.33 -16.88
CA GLU A 344 23.95 25.76 -18.02
C GLU A 344 23.91 24.70 -19.12
N ALA A 345 25.08 24.12 -19.45
CA ALA A 345 25.17 23.06 -20.44
C ALA A 345 24.45 21.79 -19.97
N MET A 346 24.56 21.47 -18.66
CA MET A 346 23.82 20.36 -18.07
C MET A 346 22.31 20.60 -18.07
N ASP A 347 21.87 21.83 -17.82
CA ASP A 347 20.45 22.19 -17.90
C ASP A 347 19.90 22.05 -19.33
N ASP A 348 20.66 22.45 -20.34
CA ASP A 348 20.32 22.26 -21.74
C ASP A 348 20.29 20.78 -22.12
N ILE A 349 21.22 19.95 -21.63
CA ILE A 349 21.18 18.49 -21.82
C ILE A 349 19.92 17.88 -21.20
N PHE A 350 19.50 18.35 -20.03
CA PHE A 350 18.30 17.84 -19.35
C PHE A 350 17.00 18.32 -20.01
N ASN A 351 16.88 19.62 -20.26
CA ASN A 351 15.61 20.24 -20.62
C ASN A 351 15.44 20.50 -22.12
N GLY A 352 16.54 20.40 -22.90
CA GLY A 352 16.57 20.73 -24.32
C GLY A 352 16.86 22.21 -24.59
N THR A 353 17.08 22.54 -25.85
CA THR A 353 17.36 23.91 -26.29
C THR A 353 16.15 24.52 -26.99
N THR A 354 15.99 25.85 -26.87
CA THR A 354 14.94 26.60 -27.61
C THR A 354 15.33 26.87 -29.07
N GLU A 355 16.63 26.89 -29.38
CA GLU A 355 17.18 27.09 -30.70
C GLU A 355 17.53 25.75 -31.34
N ARG A 356 17.45 25.70 -32.67
CA ARG A 356 17.89 24.52 -33.42
C ARG A 356 19.38 24.31 -33.25
N LEU A 357 19.72 23.09 -32.88
CA LEU A 357 21.10 22.67 -32.67
C LEU A 357 21.76 22.39 -34.06
N HIS A 358 22.89 23.03 -34.31
CA HIS A 358 23.71 22.75 -35.48
C HIS A 358 24.63 21.57 -35.21
N ILE A 359 24.45 20.48 -35.91
CA ILE A 359 25.33 19.31 -35.85
C ILE A 359 26.23 19.30 -37.06
N PRO A 360 27.54 19.59 -36.92
CA PRO A 360 28.50 19.51 -38.02
C PRO A 360 28.56 18.10 -38.63
N GLY A 361 28.67 18.02 -39.97
CA GLY A 361 28.78 16.73 -40.65
C GLY A 361 29.96 15.89 -40.18
N SER A 362 31.02 16.51 -39.62
CA SER A 362 32.17 15.82 -39.03
C SER A 362 31.77 14.94 -37.81
N ILE A 363 30.76 15.33 -37.04
CA ILE A 363 30.24 14.54 -35.90
C ILE A 363 29.43 13.34 -36.37
N MET A 364 28.63 13.53 -37.41
CA MET A 364 27.78 12.49 -38.00
C MET A 364 28.52 11.60 -39.02
N HIS A 365 29.77 11.89 -39.29
CA HIS A 365 30.56 11.24 -40.37
C HIS A 365 29.89 11.38 -41.76
N THR A 366 29.25 12.51 -42.01
CA THR A 366 28.59 12.88 -43.27
C THR A 366 29.27 14.12 -43.89
N THR A 367 28.93 14.43 -45.15
CA THR A 367 29.43 15.62 -45.86
C THR A 367 28.60 16.90 -45.55
N ASP A 368 27.38 16.72 -45.07
CA ASP A 368 26.43 17.81 -44.90
C ASP A 368 26.19 18.09 -43.39
N ASP A 369 26.00 19.35 -43.07
CA ASP A 369 25.60 19.82 -41.76
C ASP A 369 24.09 19.66 -41.56
N HIS A 370 23.68 19.34 -40.36
CA HIS A 370 22.27 19.12 -39.98
C HIS A 370 21.83 20.09 -38.87
N TYR A 371 20.57 20.49 -38.95
CA TYR A 371 19.91 21.29 -37.93
C TYR A 371 18.75 20.51 -37.30
N VAL A 372 18.82 20.24 -36.00
CA VAL A 372 17.84 19.44 -35.28
C VAL A 372 17.28 20.19 -34.07
N ASP A 373 16.06 19.84 -33.67
CA ASP A 373 15.47 20.32 -32.43
C ASP A 373 15.84 19.35 -31.30
N PHE A 374 16.63 19.77 -30.32
CA PHE A 374 17.05 18.94 -29.20
C PHE A 374 16.07 19.11 -28.02
N ASP A 375 15.27 18.10 -27.78
CA ASP A 375 14.22 18.10 -26.77
C ASP A 375 14.67 17.79 -25.33
N GLY A 376 15.92 17.38 -25.16
CA GLY A 376 16.53 17.05 -23.86
C GLY A 376 16.20 15.67 -23.33
N LEU A 377 17.00 15.24 -22.35
CA LEU A 377 16.90 13.92 -21.71
C LEU A 377 15.59 13.70 -20.93
N VAL A 378 15.06 14.75 -20.30
CA VAL A 378 13.80 14.67 -19.55
C VAL A 378 12.64 14.25 -20.45
N LYS A 379 12.56 14.85 -21.66
CA LYS A 379 11.52 14.48 -22.62
C LYS A 379 11.75 13.09 -23.18
N TYR A 380 12.99 12.74 -23.49
CA TYR A 380 13.36 11.40 -23.93
C TYR A 380 12.94 10.30 -22.94
N ILE A 381 13.25 10.47 -21.66
CA ILE A 381 12.87 9.50 -20.61
C ILE A 381 11.33 9.46 -20.45
N ARG A 382 10.64 10.61 -20.51
CA ARG A 382 9.17 10.66 -20.42
C ARG A 382 8.47 9.96 -21.57
N GLN A 383 8.99 10.07 -22.78
CA GLN A 383 8.45 9.35 -23.96
C GLN A 383 8.55 7.83 -23.74
N MET A 384 9.64 7.34 -23.14
CA MET A 384 9.79 5.91 -22.79
C MET A 384 8.86 5.46 -21.66
N ALA A 385 8.38 6.39 -20.83
CA ALA A 385 7.42 6.13 -19.78
C ALA A 385 5.95 6.13 -20.27
N ASP A 386 5.69 6.51 -21.52
CA ASP A 386 4.34 6.60 -22.07
C ASP A 386 3.63 5.24 -22.09
N ALA A 387 2.30 5.28 -21.95
CA ALA A 387 1.45 4.09 -21.92
C ALA A 387 1.47 3.30 -23.25
N GLU A 388 1.81 3.96 -24.37
CA GLU A 388 1.94 3.33 -25.68
C GLU A 388 3.24 2.55 -25.86
N MET A 389 4.22 2.74 -24.96
CA MET A 389 5.51 2.05 -25.01
C MET A 389 5.46 0.66 -24.37
N THR A 390 6.47 -0.16 -24.67
CA THR A 390 6.58 -1.50 -24.09
C THR A 390 6.75 -1.45 -22.57
N ALA A 391 6.24 -2.47 -21.86
CA ALA A 391 6.39 -2.57 -20.41
C ALA A 391 7.86 -2.54 -19.94
N ALA A 392 8.80 -3.00 -20.77
CA ALA A 392 10.23 -2.92 -20.49
C ALA A 392 10.75 -1.47 -20.56
N ALA A 393 10.30 -0.67 -21.53
CA ALA A 393 10.65 0.75 -21.66
C ALA A 393 10.08 1.57 -20.50
N GLN A 394 8.82 1.33 -20.14
CA GLN A 394 8.18 1.98 -18.99
C GLN A 394 8.95 1.70 -17.69
N LYS A 395 9.24 0.42 -17.42
CA LYS A 395 10.01 0.02 -16.24
C LYS A 395 11.44 0.59 -16.24
N TRP A 396 12.05 0.73 -17.40
CA TRP A 396 13.34 1.39 -17.53
C TRP A 396 13.26 2.87 -17.19
N ALA A 397 12.25 3.60 -17.67
CA ALA A 397 12.05 5.02 -17.39
C ALA A 397 11.73 5.28 -15.91
N GLU A 398 10.97 4.39 -15.25
CA GLU A 398 10.67 4.46 -13.82
C GLU A 398 11.93 4.49 -12.94
N GLN A 399 13.02 3.84 -13.37
CA GLN A 399 14.27 3.82 -12.60
C GLN A 399 14.89 5.21 -12.42
N PHE A 400 14.68 6.12 -13.39
CA PHE A 400 15.21 7.49 -13.38
C PHE A 400 14.23 8.52 -12.84
N SER A 401 13.07 8.07 -12.38
CA SER A 401 12.01 8.93 -11.86
C SER A 401 11.95 8.86 -10.34
N ARG A 402 11.43 9.92 -9.73
CA ARG A 402 10.99 9.95 -8.34
C ARG A 402 9.64 10.62 -8.22
N GLU A 403 8.90 10.25 -7.20
CA GLU A 403 7.68 10.96 -6.87
C GLU A 403 8.02 12.27 -6.16
N ALA A 404 7.42 13.35 -6.61
CA ALA A 404 7.50 14.67 -5.99
C ALA A 404 6.11 15.19 -5.68
N VAL A 405 5.98 15.93 -4.59
CA VAL A 405 4.71 16.56 -4.21
C VAL A 405 4.25 17.46 -5.34
N CYS A 406 2.97 17.40 -5.70
CA CYS A 406 2.41 18.22 -6.76
C CYS A 406 2.53 19.72 -6.42
N PRO A 407 3.19 20.55 -7.23
CA PRO A 407 3.40 21.97 -6.91
C PRO A 407 2.13 22.81 -6.98
N THR A 408 1.04 22.29 -7.55
CA THR A 408 -0.24 23.01 -7.67
C THR A 408 -1.14 22.78 -6.45
N CYS A 409 -1.25 21.53 -5.97
CA CYS A 409 -2.11 21.20 -4.84
C CYS A 409 -1.32 20.88 -3.56
N HIS A 410 0.00 20.93 -3.59
CA HIS A 410 0.87 20.66 -2.43
C HIS A 410 0.50 19.35 -1.69
N GLY A 411 0.18 18.29 -2.45
CA GLY A 411 -0.20 16.99 -1.89
C GLY A 411 -1.70 16.84 -1.57
N GLN A 412 -2.48 17.91 -1.62
CA GLN A 412 -3.89 17.91 -1.20
C GLN A 412 -4.86 17.25 -2.19
N ARG A 413 -4.40 16.81 -3.36
CA ARG A 413 -5.13 16.05 -4.39
C ARG A 413 -6.28 16.78 -5.08
N LEU A 414 -6.85 17.81 -4.47
CA LEU A 414 -8.03 18.55 -4.93
C LEU A 414 -7.64 19.85 -5.65
N ASN A 415 -8.58 20.40 -6.40
CA ASN A 415 -8.46 21.70 -7.02
C ASN A 415 -8.65 22.84 -6.00
N GLN A 416 -8.30 24.07 -6.37
CA GLN A 416 -8.36 25.23 -5.47
C GLN A 416 -9.78 25.56 -5.03
N GLU A 417 -10.78 25.38 -5.90
CA GLU A 417 -12.19 25.62 -5.56
C GLU A 417 -12.64 24.72 -4.40
N ALA A 418 -12.41 23.40 -4.52
CA ALA A 418 -12.76 22.42 -3.47
C ALA A 418 -12.03 22.70 -2.15
N LEU A 419 -10.77 23.11 -2.20
CA LEU A 419 -9.94 23.42 -1.02
C LEU A 419 -10.34 24.74 -0.34
N SER A 420 -11.15 25.57 -1.03
CA SER A 420 -11.62 26.85 -0.49
C SER A 420 -12.90 26.75 0.32
N TYR A 421 -13.51 25.58 0.35
CA TYR A 421 -14.62 25.31 1.27
C TYR A 421 -14.09 24.92 2.65
N ARG A 422 -14.67 25.50 3.70
CA ARG A 422 -14.24 25.27 5.09
C ARG A 422 -15.42 24.96 6.00
N ILE A 423 -15.16 24.08 6.98
CA ILE A 423 -16.02 23.84 8.12
C ILE A 423 -15.16 24.07 9.36
N ASP A 424 -15.58 24.94 10.24
CA ASP A 424 -14.80 25.32 11.43
C ASP A 424 -13.31 25.65 11.07
N GLY A 425 -13.14 26.50 10.04
CA GLY A 425 -11.82 26.97 9.57
C GLY A 425 -10.99 25.94 8.80
N LYS A 426 -11.38 24.66 8.71
CA LYS A 426 -10.63 23.58 8.06
C LYS A 426 -11.26 23.16 6.74
N ASN A 427 -10.41 22.85 5.76
CA ASN A 427 -10.83 22.27 4.50
C ASN A 427 -10.84 20.72 4.57
N ILE A 428 -11.45 20.07 3.58
CA ILE A 428 -11.61 18.60 3.53
C ILE A 428 -10.27 17.87 3.50
N SER A 429 -9.24 18.46 2.87
CA SER A 429 -7.92 17.85 2.79
C SER A 429 -7.20 17.89 4.15
N GLU A 430 -7.30 19.04 4.87
CA GLU A 430 -6.75 19.17 6.21
C GLU A 430 -7.35 18.14 7.16
N LEU A 431 -8.67 17.95 7.12
CA LEU A 431 -9.34 16.92 7.92
C LEU A 431 -8.90 15.51 7.53
N SER A 432 -8.72 15.24 6.23
CA SER A 432 -8.28 13.94 5.75
C SER A 432 -6.85 13.58 6.13
N HIS A 433 -6.01 14.59 6.40
CA HIS A 433 -4.61 14.42 6.84
C HIS A 433 -4.46 14.36 8.36
N MET A 434 -5.53 14.57 9.12
CA MET A 434 -5.53 14.33 10.57
C MET A 434 -5.45 12.84 10.87
N ASP A 435 -4.84 12.51 11.99
CA ASP A 435 -4.95 11.17 12.55
C ASP A 435 -6.42 10.89 12.93
N ILE A 436 -6.84 9.64 12.83
CA ILE A 436 -8.23 9.23 13.09
C ILE A 436 -8.70 9.69 14.49
N SER A 437 -7.82 9.62 15.50
CA SER A 437 -8.10 10.15 16.85
C SER A 437 -8.40 11.65 16.84
N GLN A 438 -7.56 12.44 16.14
CA GLN A 438 -7.74 13.90 16.06
C GLN A 438 -9.00 14.28 15.28
N LEU A 439 -9.31 13.53 14.21
CA LEU A 439 -10.53 13.77 13.43
C LEU A 439 -11.78 13.45 14.26
N TYR A 440 -11.72 12.38 15.09
CA TYR A 440 -12.81 12.02 15.99
C TYR A 440 -13.03 13.11 17.06
N GLU A 441 -11.95 13.61 17.69
CA GLU A 441 -11.99 14.73 18.64
C GLU A 441 -12.50 16.01 17.99
N TRP A 442 -12.07 16.31 16.75
CA TRP A 442 -12.55 17.51 16.03
C TRP A 442 -14.05 17.44 15.72
N LEU A 443 -14.58 16.23 15.41
CA LEU A 443 -16.01 16.03 15.20
C LEU A 443 -16.84 16.22 16.47
N ASP A 444 -16.23 16.07 17.65
CA ASP A 444 -16.93 16.31 18.90
C ASP A 444 -17.25 17.80 19.06
N GLY A 445 -18.54 18.10 19.22
CA GLY A 445 -19.04 19.46 19.32
C GLY A 445 -18.94 20.32 18.03
N VAL A 446 -18.66 19.71 16.85
CA VAL A 446 -18.59 20.48 15.60
C VAL A 446 -19.92 21.14 15.25
N GLU A 447 -21.05 20.51 15.58
CA GLU A 447 -22.38 21.05 15.34
C GLU A 447 -22.62 22.37 16.14
N GLU A 448 -22.05 22.49 17.34
CA GLU A 448 -22.16 23.71 18.18
C GLU A 448 -21.34 24.87 17.60
N ARG A 449 -20.31 24.56 16.77
CA ARG A 449 -19.47 25.57 16.10
C ARG A 449 -20.00 26.00 14.74
N LEU A 450 -21.11 25.42 14.28
CA LEU A 450 -21.79 25.77 13.04
C LEU A 450 -23.00 26.67 13.31
N ASP A 451 -23.46 27.40 12.30
CA ASP A 451 -24.74 28.09 12.36
C ASP A 451 -25.90 27.10 12.46
N THR A 452 -27.05 27.54 13.01
CA THR A 452 -28.20 26.67 13.32
C THR A 452 -28.70 25.86 12.13
N ARG A 453 -28.64 26.42 10.92
CA ARG A 453 -29.06 25.73 9.69
C ARG A 453 -28.07 24.62 9.32
N ASN A 454 -26.78 24.96 9.28
CA ASN A 454 -25.73 24.02 8.91
C ASN A 454 -25.55 22.94 9.99
N ALA A 455 -25.74 23.27 11.27
CA ALA A 455 -25.74 22.33 12.38
C ALA A 455 -26.79 21.22 12.21
N SER A 456 -28.05 21.61 11.88
CA SER A 456 -29.12 20.63 11.64
C SER A 456 -28.83 19.71 10.44
N ILE A 457 -28.26 20.25 9.38
CA ILE A 457 -27.86 19.47 8.19
C ILE A 457 -26.68 18.53 8.53
N ALA A 458 -25.71 19.00 9.31
CA ALA A 458 -24.50 18.25 9.64
C ALA A 458 -24.75 17.10 10.62
N HIS A 459 -25.79 17.20 11.48
CA HIS A 459 -26.01 16.29 12.61
C HIS A 459 -25.98 14.79 12.22
N GLU A 460 -26.84 14.38 11.29
CA GLU A 460 -26.90 12.96 10.88
C GLU A 460 -25.62 12.51 10.19
N ILE A 461 -24.96 13.39 9.41
CA ILE A 461 -23.71 13.07 8.75
C ILE A 461 -22.58 12.90 9.78
N CYS A 462 -22.50 13.79 10.77
CA CYS A 462 -21.52 13.72 11.85
C CYS A 462 -21.70 12.49 12.74
N LYS A 463 -22.95 12.09 12.98
CA LYS A 463 -23.28 10.87 13.72
C LYS A 463 -22.70 9.62 13.01
N GLU A 464 -22.92 9.49 11.69
CA GLU A 464 -22.36 8.40 10.89
C GLU A 464 -20.82 8.44 10.86
N LEU A 465 -20.24 9.62 10.72
CA LEU A 465 -18.79 9.80 10.76
C LEU A 465 -18.19 9.35 12.10
N ARG A 466 -18.79 9.77 13.23
CA ARG A 466 -18.34 9.36 14.58
C ARG A 466 -18.43 7.86 14.76
N THR A 467 -19.51 7.24 14.32
CA THR A 467 -19.72 5.79 14.41
C THR A 467 -18.63 5.03 13.66
N ARG A 468 -18.37 5.39 12.39
CA ARG A 468 -17.35 4.73 11.55
C ARG A 468 -15.92 4.97 12.07
N LEU A 469 -15.60 6.17 12.53
CA LEU A 469 -14.31 6.48 13.13
C LEU A 469 -14.09 5.70 14.44
N LYS A 470 -15.13 5.55 15.27
CA LYS A 470 -15.08 4.79 16.50
C LYS A 470 -14.70 3.32 16.25
N PHE A 471 -15.21 2.70 15.18
CA PHE A 471 -14.80 1.33 14.81
C PHE A 471 -13.31 1.24 14.45
N LEU A 472 -12.76 2.25 13.74
CA LEU A 472 -11.33 2.29 13.46
C LEU A 472 -10.49 2.49 14.72
N LEU A 473 -10.96 3.28 15.67
CA LEU A 473 -10.32 3.46 16.98
C LEU A 473 -10.34 2.16 17.81
N ASN A 474 -11.48 1.46 17.80
CA ASN A 474 -11.62 0.19 18.53
C ASN A 474 -10.65 -0.89 18.04
N VAL A 475 -10.35 -0.95 16.74
CA VAL A 475 -9.37 -1.89 16.18
C VAL A 475 -7.91 -1.39 16.26
N GLY A 476 -7.65 -0.28 16.99
CA GLY A 476 -6.30 0.24 17.22
C GLY A 476 -5.64 0.90 16.00
N LEU A 477 -6.42 1.60 15.16
CA LEU A 477 -5.94 2.34 13.98
C LEU A 477 -5.99 3.87 14.20
N ASP A 478 -5.88 4.31 15.44
CA ASP A 478 -5.95 5.70 15.89
C ASP A 478 -4.92 6.62 15.22
N TYR A 479 -3.76 6.08 14.87
CA TYR A 479 -2.62 6.79 14.28
C TYR A 479 -2.68 6.95 12.75
N LEU A 480 -3.60 6.28 12.05
CA LEU A 480 -3.74 6.41 10.60
C LEU A 480 -4.46 7.70 10.21
N SER A 481 -4.17 8.21 9.02
CA SER A 481 -4.94 9.30 8.41
C SER A 481 -5.83 8.77 7.28
N LEU A 482 -6.95 9.45 7.01
CA LEU A 482 -7.85 9.08 5.91
C LEU A 482 -7.19 9.23 4.53
N SER A 483 -6.23 10.15 4.39
CA SER A 483 -5.50 10.40 3.14
C SER A 483 -4.45 9.33 2.82
N ARG A 484 -4.10 8.45 3.76
CA ARG A 484 -3.07 7.42 3.57
C ARG A 484 -3.46 6.45 2.48
N ALA A 485 -2.59 6.27 1.49
CA ALA A 485 -2.81 5.36 0.37
C ALA A 485 -2.81 3.90 0.86
N THR A 486 -3.80 3.10 0.41
CA THR A 486 -3.94 1.70 0.85
C THR A 486 -2.76 0.82 0.46
N MET A 487 -2.05 1.13 -0.63
CA MET A 487 -0.84 0.43 -1.05
C MET A 487 0.35 0.57 -0.08
N THR A 488 0.29 1.55 0.84
CA THR A 488 1.33 1.79 1.86
C THR A 488 1.03 1.14 3.21
N LEU A 489 -0.12 0.50 3.33
CA LEU A 489 -0.55 -0.18 4.55
C LEU A 489 0.14 -1.54 4.69
N SER A 490 0.44 -1.92 5.92
CA SER A 490 0.81 -3.29 6.25
C SER A 490 -0.38 -4.25 6.05
N GLY A 491 -0.10 -5.56 5.95
CA GLY A 491 -1.15 -6.58 5.84
C GLY A 491 -2.15 -6.50 6.99
N GLY A 492 -1.67 -6.38 8.22
CA GLY A 492 -2.51 -6.26 9.42
C GLY A 492 -3.31 -4.96 9.47
N GLU A 493 -2.74 -3.81 9.06
CA GLU A 493 -3.49 -2.54 8.97
C GLU A 493 -4.66 -2.66 7.97
N SER A 494 -4.39 -3.22 6.79
CA SER A 494 -5.41 -3.43 5.75
C SER A 494 -6.53 -4.36 6.22
N GLN A 495 -6.18 -5.44 6.90
CA GLN A 495 -7.13 -6.41 7.47
C GLN A 495 -8.02 -5.77 8.53
N ARG A 496 -7.44 -4.98 9.45
CA ARG A 496 -8.19 -4.27 10.51
C ARG A 496 -9.12 -3.18 9.95
N ILE A 497 -8.71 -2.50 8.88
CA ILE A 497 -9.61 -1.56 8.18
C ILE A 497 -10.84 -2.30 7.64
N ARG A 498 -10.65 -3.48 7.02
CA ARG A 498 -11.76 -4.30 6.53
C ARG A 498 -12.63 -4.78 7.69
N LEU A 499 -12.03 -5.23 8.78
CA LEU A 499 -12.76 -5.64 9.98
C LEU A 499 -13.63 -4.49 10.53
N ALA A 500 -13.05 -3.29 10.71
CA ALA A 500 -13.77 -2.11 11.16
C ALA A 500 -14.94 -1.74 10.23
N THR A 501 -14.74 -1.85 8.92
CA THR A 501 -15.78 -1.60 7.93
C THR A 501 -16.92 -2.64 8.04
N GLN A 502 -16.59 -3.91 8.29
CA GLN A 502 -17.59 -4.98 8.46
C GLN A 502 -18.36 -4.84 9.77
N ILE A 503 -17.72 -4.49 10.87
CA ILE A 503 -18.39 -4.18 12.13
C ILE A 503 -19.37 -3.01 11.91
N GLY A 504 -18.94 -1.98 11.18
CA GLY A 504 -19.74 -0.82 10.82
C GLY A 504 -20.96 -1.13 9.94
N SER A 505 -20.97 -2.23 9.21
CA SER A 505 -22.10 -2.65 8.37
C SER A 505 -23.29 -3.19 9.18
N GLN A 506 -23.08 -3.53 10.46
CA GLN A 506 -24.08 -4.09 11.38
C GLN A 506 -24.83 -5.29 10.81
N LEU A 507 -24.19 -6.08 9.95
CA LEU A 507 -24.75 -7.32 9.44
C LEU A 507 -24.93 -8.33 10.57
N VAL A 508 -26.00 -9.07 10.55
CA VAL A 508 -26.33 -10.11 11.54
C VAL A 508 -26.42 -11.48 10.86
N ASN A 509 -26.19 -12.54 11.62
CA ASN A 509 -26.25 -13.94 11.16
C ASN A 509 -25.29 -14.24 10.00
N VAL A 510 -24.13 -13.60 10.01
CA VAL A 510 -23.01 -13.82 9.05
C VAL A 510 -21.93 -14.67 9.72
N LEU A 511 -21.27 -15.52 8.94
CA LEU A 511 -20.06 -16.23 9.33
C LEU A 511 -18.85 -15.43 8.87
N TYR A 512 -18.13 -14.83 9.81
CA TYR A 512 -16.85 -14.16 9.53
C TYR A 512 -15.70 -15.14 9.72
N ILE A 513 -14.80 -15.22 8.74
CA ILE A 513 -13.58 -16.03 8.82
C ILE A 513 -12.39 -15.09 8.67
N LEU A 514 -11.55 -15.02 9.72
CA LEU A 514 -10.38 -14.13 9.77
C LEU A 514 -9.09 -14.95 9.79
N ASP A 515 -8.09 -14.48 9.05
CA ASP A 515 -6.76 -15.07 8.98
C ASP A 515 -5.77 -14.25 9.82
N GLU A 516 -5.38 -14.78 10.97
CA GLU A 516 -4.38 -14.21 11.90
C GLU A 516 -4.52 -12.69 12.13
N PRO A 517 -5.66 -12.20 12.62
CA PRO A 517 -5.91 -10.76 12.75
C PRO A 517 -5.03 -10.06 13.80
N SER A 518 -4.35 -10.78 14.69
CA SER A 518 -3.44 -10.25 15.70
C SER A 518 -2.05 -9.88 15.15
N ILE A 519 -1.77 -10.17 13.87
CA ILE A 519 -0.45 -9.94 13.26
C ILE A 519 -0.01 -8.47 13.36
N GLY A 520 1.26 -8.28 13.75
CA GLY A 520 1.88 -6.96 13.86
C GLY A 520 1.28 -6.07 14.95
N LEU A 521 0.51 -6.67 15.87
CA LEU A 521 -0.07 -5.97 17.00
C LEU A 521 0.80 -6.09 18.25
N HIS A 522 0.94 -4.96 18.91
CA HIS A 522 1.39 -4.94 20.30
C HIS A 522 0.27 -5.49 21.20
N GLN A 523 0.62 -6.11 22.36
CA GLN A 523 -0.37 -6.69 23.28
C GLN A 523 -1.48 -5.71 23.70
N ARG A 524 -1.17 -4.43 23.85
CA ARG A 524 -2.16 -3.38 24.11
C ARG A 524 -3.27 -3.36 23.04
N ASP A 525 -2.85 -3.44 21.76
CA ASP A 525 -3.77 -3.32 20.62
C ASP A 525 -4.50 -4.65 20.37
N ASN A 526 -3.89 -5.78 20.77
CA ASN A 526 -4.50 -7.11 20.72
C ASN A 526 -5.74 -7.21 21.62
N VAL A 527 -5.69 -6.66 22.83
CA VAL A 527 -6.86 -6.61 23.73
C VAL A 527 -8.03 -5.89 23.04
N ARG A 528 -7.80 -4.74 22.40
CA ARG A 528 -8.84 -3.99 21.67
C ARG A 528 -9.43 -4.79 20.51
N LEU A 529 -8.57 -5.53 19.79
CA LEU A 529 -9.01 -6.40 18.70
C LEU A 529 -9.93 -7.51 19.22
N ILE A 530 -9.56 -8.18 20.32
CA ILE A 530 -10.38 -9.23 20.95
C ILE A 530 -11.75 -8.68 21.34
N ASP A 531 -11.80 -7.50 21.94
CA ASP A 531 -13.06 -6.86 22.32
C ASP A 531 -13.92 -6.55 21.09
N SER A 532 -13.32 -6.07 19.99
CA SER A 532 -14.04 -5.81 18.72
C SER A 532 -14.60 -7.09 18.09
N LEU A 533 -13.88 -8.22 18.17
CA LEU A 533 -14.38 -9.51 17.68
C LEU A 533 -15.54 -10.04 18.56
N LYS A 534 -15.49 -9.79 19.85
CA LYS A 534 -16.61 -10.09 20.76
C LYS A 534 -17.82 -9.22 20.45
N GLU A 535 -17.65 -7.92 20.21
CA GLU A 535 -18.74 -7.04 19.76
C GLU A 535 -19.36 -7.59 18.46
N LEU A 536 -18.56 -8.00 17.48
CA LEU A 536 -19.04 -8.57 16.21
C LEU A 536 -19.86 -9.85 16.44
N ARG A 537 -19.42 -10.73 17.37
CA ARG A 537 -20.16 -11.91 17.81
C ARG A 537 -21.50 -11.52 18.50
N ASP A 538 -21.44 -10.57 19.42
CA ASP A 538 -22.57 -10.19 20.28
C ASP A 538 -23.73 -9.52 19.51
N ILE A 539 -23.44 -8.95 18.31
CA ILE A 539 -24.45 -8.49 17.35
C ILE A 539 -25.26 -9.67 16.77
N GLY A 540 -24.80 -10.91 16.94
CA GLY A 540 -25.48 -12.12 16.46
C GLY A 540 -24.77 -12.81 15.29
N ASN A 541 -23.46 -12.63 15.15
CA ASN A 541 -22.66 -13.27 14.13
C ASN A 541 -21.87 -14.47 14.67
N THR A 542 -21.39 -15.32 13.77
CA THR A 542 -20.42 -16.35 14.06
C THR A 542 -19.04 -15.87 13.60
N VAL A 543 -18.05 -15.91 14.48
CA VAL A 543 -16.70 -15.44 14.19
C VAL A 543 -15.73 -16.60 14.31
N VAL A 544 -15.08 -16.99 13.22
CA VAL A 544 -14.04 -18.02 13.18
C VAL A 544 -12.72 -17.35 12.87
N VAL A 545 -11.74 -17.57 13.72
CA VAL A 545 -10.42 -16.96 13.62
C VAL A 545 -9.35 -18.05 13.53
N VAL A 546 -8.52 -18.01 12.49
CA VAL A 546 -7.29 -18.81 12.45
C VAL A 546 -6.23 -18.06 13.23
N GLU A 547 -5.76 -18.59 14.35
CA GLU A 547 -4.87 -17.84 15.27
C GLU A 547 -3.90 -18.70 16.06
N HIS A 548 -2.81 -18.04 16.50
CA HIS A 548 -1.76 -18.60 17.32
C HIS A 548 -1.53 -17.80 18.62
N ASP A 549 -2.19 -16.66 18.77
CA ASP A 549 -2.05 -15.80 19.94
C ASP A 549 -2.71 -16.41 21.17
N LYS A 550 -1.98 -16.43 22.30
CA LYS A 550 -2.43 -17.01 23.56
C LYS A 550 -3.68 -16.32 24.11
N ASP A 551 -3.70 -14.97 24.08
CA ASP A 551 -4.79 -14.19 24.65
C ASP A 551 -6.07 -14.37 23.83
N MET A 552 -5.94 -14.42 22.50
CA MET A 552 -7.06 -14.70 21.59
C MET A 552 -7.64 -16.09 21.83
N MET A 553 -6.80 -17.14 21.97
CA MET A 553 -7.26 -18.50 22.27
C MET A 553 -7.98 -18.59 23.63
N LEU A 554 -7.44 -17.95 24.66
CA LEU A 554 -8.06 -17.97 26.00
C LEU A 554 -9.34 -17.14 26.08
N ALA A 555 -9.50 -16.13 25.20
CA ALA A 555 -10.67 -15.26 25.13
C ALA A 555 -11.80 -15.84 24.25
N ALA A 556 -11.53 -16.89 23.48
CA ALA A 556 -12.49 -17.56 22.62
C ALA A 556 -13.55 -18.33 23.41
N ASP A 557 -14.73 -18.53 22.78
CA ASP A 557 -15.77 -19.40 23.34
C ASP A 557 -15.48 -20.88 23.01
N TYR A 558 -14.83 -21.13 21.88
CA TYR A 558 -14.57 -22.48 21.38
C TYR A 558 -13.23 -22.55 20.64
N ILE A 559 -12.53 -23.68 20.75
CA ILE A 559 -11.25 -23.92 20.07
C ILE A 559 -11.34 -25.21 19.26
N VAL A 560 -10.78 -25.18 18.05
CA VAL A 560 -10.50 -26.35 17.22
C VAL A 560 -8.98 -26.42 17.02
N ASP A 561 -8.30 -27.39 17.63
CA ASP A 561 -6.85 -27.57 17.52
C ASP A 561 -6.54 -28.61 16.45
N MET A 562 -5.74 -28.21 15.45
CA MET A 562 -5.35 -29.02 14.29
C MET A 562 -3.95 -29.58 14.47
N GLY A 563 -3.79 -30.88 14.25
CA GLY A 563 -2.50 -31.53 14.43
C GLY A 563 -2.47 -32.97 13.92
N PRO A 564 -1.71 -33.85 14.60
CA PRO A 564 -0.78 -33.57 15.71
C PRO A 564 0.52 -32.90 15.29
N ARG A 565 0.85 -32.93 13.99
CA ARG A 565 2.06 -32.34 13.39
C ARG A 565 1.71 -31.59 12.10
N ALA A 566 2.73 -31.22 11.32
CA ALA A 566 2.57 -30.50 10.06
C ALA A 566 2.52 -31.44 8.83
N GLY A 567 1.94 -30.99 7.71
CA GLY A 567 1.90 -31.65 6.44
C GLY A 567 1.19 -33.01 6.49
N ARG A 568 1.84 -34.08 6.03
CA ARG A 568 1.28 -35.45 6.03
C ARG A 568 1.00 -36.02 7.42
N LEU A 569 1.71 -35.51 8.43
CA LEU A 569 1.53 -35.95 9.83
C LEU A 569 0.53 -35.06 10.57
N GLY A 570 0.00 -34.02 9.89
CA GLY A 570 -1.09 -33.17 10.35
C GLY A 570 -2.42 -33.59 9.75
N GLY A 571 -3.36 -32.65 9.70
CA GLY A 571 -4.66 -32.81 9.04
C GLY A 571 -5.71 -33.52 9.86
N GLU A 572 -5.53 -33.62 11.19
CA GLU A 572 -6.48 -34.20 12.14
C GLU A 572 -6.96 -33.14 13.13
N VAL A 573 -8.18 -33.28 13.64
CA VAL A 573 -8.66 -32.49 14.77
C VAL A 573 -8.20 -33.20 16.04
N VAL A 574 -7.23 -32.62 16.73
CA VAL A 574 -6.68 -33.20 17.97
C VAL A 574 -7.46 -32.79 19.20
N TYR A 575 -8.13 -31.65 19.13
CA TYR A 575 -9.03 -31.17 20.16
C TYR A 575 -10.12 -30.26 19.57
N GLN A 576 -11.30 -30.36 20.13
CA GLN A 576 -12.40 -29.40 19.92
C GLN A 576 -13.20 -29.26 21.23
N GLY A 577 -13.45 -28.01 21.65
CA GLY A 577 -14.12 -27.72 22.90
C GLY A 577 -13.81 -26.32 23.44
N THR A 578 -14.11 -26.12 24.74
CA THR A 578 -13.86 -24.83 25.40
C THR A 578 -12.37 -24.62 25.71
N PRO A 579 -11.87 -23.37 25.79
CA PRO A 579 -10.50 -23.10 26.22
C PRO A 579 -10.14 -23.69 27.57
N LYS A 580 -11.09 -23.67 28.50
CA LYS A 580 -10.89 -24.21 29.88
C LYS A 580 -10.65 -25.71 29.90
N GLU A 581 -11.38 -26.47 29.08
CA GLU A 581 -11.20 -27.92 28.98
C GLU A 581 -9.89 -28.26 28.24
N MET A 582 -9.48 -27.42 27.28
CA MET A 582 -8.23 -27.56 26.53
C MET A 582 -7.01 -27.56 27.44
N LEU A 583 -6.97 -26.71 28.46
CA LEU A 583 -5.85 -26.61 29.42
C LEU A 583 -5.54 -27.96 30.15
N HIS A 584 -6.50 -28.88 30.18
CA HIS A 584 -6.36 -30.19 30.82
C HIS A 584 -6.10 -31.32 29.79
N ARG A 585 -5.94 -30.99 28.53
CA ARG A 585 -5.66 -31.96 27.45
C ARG A 585 -4.15 -32.12 27.22
N ASN A 586 -3.76 -33.26 26.70
CA ASN A 586 -2.38 -33.54 26.34
C ASN A 586 -2.19 -33.27 24.84
N THR A 587 -2.23 -32.00 24.46
CA THR A 587 -1.90 -31.54 23.09
C THR A 587 -0.76 -30.53 23.15
N MET A 588 -0.01 -30.42 22.07
CA MET A 588 1.13 -29.48 22.01
C MET A 588 0.71 -28.04 22.30
N THR A 589 -0.43 -27.61 21.80
CA THR A 589 -0.99 -26.26 22.04
C THR A 589 -1.36 -26.11 23.51
N ALA A 590 -2.01 -27.12 24.10
CA ALA A 590 -2.39 -27.12 25.53
C ALA A 590 -1.17 -27.06 26.47
N ASP A 591 -0.07 -27.76 26.14
CA ASP A 591 1.18 -27.74 26.92
C ASP A 591 1.77 -26.31 26.99
N TYR A 592 1.67 -25.52 25.91
CA TYR A 592 2.11 -24.13 25.94
C TYR A 592 1.13 -23.20 26.66
N LEU A 593 -0.17 -23.44 26.54
CA LEU A 593 -1.18 -22.62 27.22
C LEU A 593 -1.18 -22.81 28.73
N ASN A 594 -0.98 -24.04 29.20
CA ASN A 594 -0.96 -24.36 30.61
C ASN A 594 0.42 -24.20 31.29
N GLY A 595 1.46 -23.87 30.51
CA GLY A 595 2.83 -23.61 30.99
C GLY A 595 3.69 -24.86 31.21
N GLN A 596 3.24 -26.06 30.80
CA GLN A 596 4.08 -27.28 30.84
C GLN A 596 5.24 -27.16 29.84
N ARG A 597 5.03 -26.47 28.75
CA ARG A 597 6.07 -26.03 27.81
C ARG A 597 6.13 -24.52 27.77
N ALA A 598 7.33 -23.97 27.72
CA ALA A 598 7.54 -22.52 27.55
C ALA A 598 8.83 -22.27 26.76
N ILE A 599 8.87 -21.15 26.07
CA ILE A 599 10.08 -20.62 25.49
C ILE A 599 10.87 -19.95 26.62
N GLU A 600 12.05 -20.48 26.91
CA GLU A 600 12.83 -20.02 28.08
C GLU A 600 13.59 -18.71 27.74
N SER A 601 13.71 -17.86 28.77
CA SER A 601 14.62 -16.72 28.70
C SER A 601 16.06 -17.21 28.88
N PRO A 602 17.02 -16.68 28.12
CA PRO A 602 18.43 -17.06 28.28
C PRO A 602 18.91 -16.81 29.72
N ALA A 603 19.55 -17.79 30.32
CA ALA A 603 20.11 -17.69 31.68
C ALA A 603 21.16 -16.54 31.76
N LYS A 604 21.84 -16.28 30.66
CA LYS A 604 22.88 -15.23 30.54
C LYS A 604 22.75 -14.53 29.21
N ARG A 605 22.58 -13.20 29.22
CA ARG A 605 22.53 -12.40 28.00
C ARG A 605 23.92 -12.20 27.41
N ARG A 606 24.01 -12.21 26.05
CA ARG A 606 25.25 -11.90 25.36
C ARG A 606 25.60 -10.42 25.50
N LYS A 607 26.88 -10.11 25.69
CA LYS A 607 27.36 -8.72 25.76
C LYS A 607 27.73 -8.15 24.39
N GLY A 608 27.71 -9.00 23.35
CA GLY A 608 28.19 -8.66 22.02
C GLY A 608 29.73 -8.66 21.92
N ASN A 609 30.24 -8.16 20.82
CA ASN A 609 31.67 -8.09 20.52
C ASN A 609 32.34 -6.79 20.99
N GLY A 610 31.64 -5.95 21.75
CA GLY A 610 32.11 -4.65 22.24
C GLY A 610 32.04 -3.51 21.23
N LYS A 611 31.63 -3.77 19.99
CA LYS A 611 31.44 -2.78 18.92
C LYS A 611 29.95 -2.41 18.80
N THR A 612 29.70 -1.19 18.36
CA THR A 612 28.32 -0.68 18.26
C THR A 612 28.14 0.05 16.94
N LEU A 613 27.04 -0.19 16.28
CA LEU A 613 26.55 0.63 15.17
C LEU A 613 25.62 1.68 15.76
N ARG A 614 25.85 2.97 15.46
CA ARG A 614 25.11 4.08 16.06
C ARG A 614 24.47 4.95 14.99
N LEU A 615 23.15 5.00 14.98
CA LEU A 615 22.36 5.89 14.12
C LEU A 615 21.99 7.15 14.91
N ILE A 616 22.28 8.31 14.34
CA ILE A 616 22.09 9.62 14.97
C ILE A 616 21.15 10.47 14.10
N GLY A 617 20.18 11.13 14.75
CA GLY A 617 19.34 12.15 14.14
C GLY A 617 18.36 11.62 13.09
N ALA A 618 17.89 10.38 13.23
CA ALA A 618 16.91 9.83 12.29
C ALA A 618 15.59 10.62 12.37
N LYS A 619 15.21 11.25 11.25
CA LYS A 619 14.00 12.07 11.07
C LYS A 619 13.28 11.58 9.83
N GLY A 620 12.25 10.86 9.95
CA GLY A 620 11.48 10.39 8.81
C GLY A 620 10.08 10.01 9.28
N ASN A 621 9.06 10.29 8.52
CA ASN A 621 7.68 10.06 8.91
C ASN A 621 7.39 10.64 10.30
N ASN A 622 7.22 9.78 11.31
CA ASN A 622 6.97 10.22 12.70
C ASN A 622 8.22 10.27 13.59
N LEU A 623 9.42 9.91 13.12
CA LEU A 623 10.63 9.92 13.92
C LEU A 623 11.06 11.34 14.32
N LYS A 624 11.43 11.52 15.60
CA LYS A 624 11.73 12.82 16.21
C LYS A 624 13.23 13.04 16.43
N GLY A 625 14.07 12.79 15.42
CA GLY A 625 15.51 12.98 15.53
C GLY A 625 16.16 11.99 16.50
N VAL A 626 15.78 10.70 16.41
CA VAL A 626 16.19 9.69 17.38
C VAL A 626 17.66 9.28 17.23
N LYS A 627 18.27 8.97 18.38
CA LYS A 627 19.59 8.37 18.47
C LYS A 627 19.45 6.95 19.00
N VAL A 628 20.02 5.98 18.27
CA VAL A 628 19.89 4.56 18.59
C VAL A 628 21.24 3.84 18.45
N ASP A 629 21.58 3.04 19.46
CA ASP A 629 22.77 2.20 19.50
C ASP A 629 22.37 0.73 19.25
N PHE A 630 23.04 0.09 18.31
CA PHE A 630 22.89 -1.33 17.99
C PHE A 630 24.16 -2.08 18.39
N PRO A 631 24.21 -2.78 19.53
CA PRO A 631 25.37 -3.56 19.94
C PRO A 631 25.59 -4.75 19.00
N LEU A 632 26.77 -4.82 18.38
CA LEU A 632 27.08 -5.87 17.40
C LEU A 632 27.37 -7.22 18.09
N GLY A 633 27.03 -8.32 17.38
CA GLY A 633 27.17 -9.69 17.90
C GLY A 633 26.09 -10.05 18.93
N THR A 634 24.89 -9.47 18.81
CA THR A 634 23.75 -9.73 19.70
C THR A 634 22.46 -9.94 18.91
N LEU A 635 21.45 -10.55 19.58
CA LEU A 635 20.07 -10.57 19.13
C LEU A 635 19.36 -9.32 19.64
N ILE A 636 19.09 -8.37 18.75
CA ILE A 636 18.44 -7.11 19.05
C ILE A 636 16.97 -7.21 18.64
N CYS A 637 16.05 -6.90 19.55
CA CYS A 637 14.64 -6.79 19.23
C CYS A 637 14.19 -5.33 19.29
N VAL A 638 13.63 -4.84 18.16
CA VAL A 638 13.00 -3.53 18.06
C VAL A 638 11.50 -3.71 18.23
N THR A 639 10.96 -3.20 19.32
CA THR A 639 9.57 -3.37 19.72
C THR A 639 8.87 -2.04 19.99
N GLY A 640 7.61 -2.08 20.37
CA GLY A 640 6.78 -0.91 20.67
C GLY A 640 5.40 -0.99 20.02
N VAL A 641 4.49 -0.10 20.37
CA VAL A 641 3.12 -0.10 19.86
C VAL A 641 3.04 0.04 18.33
N SER A 642 1.90 -0.33 17.75
CA SER A 642 1.65 -0.18 16.31
C SER A 642 1.77 1.29 15.91
N GLY A 643 2.42 1.58 14.76
CA GLY A 643 2.65 2.96 14.30
C GLY A 643 3.70 3.76 15.07
N SER A 644 4.46 3.18 16.01
CA SER A 644 5.48 3.90 16.81
C SER A 644 6.75 4.29 16.04
N GLY A 645 6.92 3.84 14.79
CA GLY A 645 8.06 4.20 13.94
C GLY A 645 9.13 3.12 13.80
N LYS A 646 8.88 1.87 14.24
CA LYS A 646 9.85 0.75 14.13
C LYS A 646 10.32 0.49 12.70
N SER A 647 9.40 0.30 11.77
CA SER A 647 9.73 0.04 10.36
C SER A 647 10.38 1.25 9.71
N THR A 648 9.97 2.47 10.08
CA THR A 648 10.61 3.72 9.63
C THR A 648 12.07 3.78 10.06
N LEU A 649 12.39 3.42 11.32
CA LEU A 649 13.74 3.41 11.85
C LEU A 649 14.61 2.36 11.14
N ILE A 650 14.12 1.14 10.99
CA ILE A 650 14.89 0.00 10.50
C ILE A 650 14.81 -0.13 8.98
N ASN A 651 13.60 -0.26 8.41
CA ASN A 651 13.39 -0.60 6.99
C ASN A 651 13.54 0.60 6.05
N ASP A 652 13.19 1.81 6.51
CA ASP A 652 13.20 3.00 5.67
C ASP A 652 14.41 3.92 5.94
N THR A 653 15.11 3.73 7.06
CA THR A 653 16.31 4.53 7.40
C THR A 653 17.57 3.65 7.46
N LEU A 654 17.70 2.74 8.43
CA LEU A 654 18.93 1.97 8.64
C LEU A 654 19.27 1.04 7.46
N LEU A 655 18.32 0.25 7.00
CA LEU A 655 18.51 -0.72 5.91
C LEU A 655 18.91 -0.05 4.58
N PRO A 656 18.28 1.04 4.12
CA PRO A 656 18.74 1.75 2.92
C PRO A 656 20.16 2.31 3.04
N ILE A 657 20.55 2.88 4.21
CA ILE A 657 21.91 3.38 4.43
C ILE A 657 22.91 2.24 4.24
N LEU A 658 22.72 1.11 4.91
CA LEU A 658 23.58 -0.05 4.80
C LEU A 658 23.59 -0.62 3.37
N SER A 659 22.44 -0.66 2.71
CA SER A 659 22.31 -1.16 1.33
C SER A 659 23.01 -0.25 0.31
N GLN A 660 22.97 1.05 0.50
CA GLN A 660 23.73 2.00 -0.34
C GLN A 660 25.24 1.78 -0.15
N HIS A 661 25.68 1.63 1.09
CA HIS A 661 27.11 1.44 1.38
C HIS A 661 27.66 0.13 0.80
N PHE A 662 26.98 -1.01 1.02
CA PHE A 662 27.49 -2.33 0.61
C PHE A 662 27.15 -2.71 -0.82
N TYR A 663 25.97 -2.30 -1.33
CA TYR A 663 25.45 -2.78 -2.60
C TYR A 663 25.18 -1.68 -3.62
N ARG A 664 25.49 -0.42 -3.31
CA ARG A 664 25.20 0.75 -4.16
C ARG A 664 23.71 0.81 -4.56
N SER A 665 22.83 0.48 -3.62
CA SER A 665 21.40 0.51 -3.83
C SER A 665 20.94 1.94 -4.15
N LEU A 666 20.00 2.07 -5.09
CA LEU A 666 19.40 3.37 -5.47
C LEU A 666 18.27 3.81 -4.53
N ARG A 667 17.95 3.00 -3.50
CA ARG A 667 16.91 3.36 -2.53
C ARG A 667 17.47 4.38 -1.54
N ASN A 668 16.93 5.58 -1.55
CA ASN A 668 17.35 6.62 -0.62
C ASN A 668 16.81 6.36 0.79
N PRO A 669 17.65 6.50 1.83
CA PRO A 669 17.20 6.47 3.22
C PRO A 669 16.37 7.72 3.52
N LEU A 670 15.51 7.62 4.53
CA LEU A 670 14.87 8.78 5.12
C LEU A 670 15.92 9.67 5.82
N GLU A 671 15.56 10.90 6.12
CA GLU A 671 16.46 11.91 6.69
C GLU A 671 17.11 11.44 8.00
N TYR A 672 18.43 11.54 8.07
CA TYR A 672 19.26 11.23 9.23
C TYR A 672 20.52 12.14 9.24
N GLU A 673 21.17 12.25 10.38
CA GLU A 673 22.40 13.06 10.49
C GLU A 673 23.65 12.23 10.19
N LYS A 674 23.80 11.06 10.85
CA LYS A 674 25.02 10.25 10.75
C LYS A 674 24.79 8.79 11.14
N LEU A 675 25.54 7.87 10.51
CA LEU A 675 25.70 6.48 10.95
C LEU A 675 27.16 6.22 11.29
N GLU A 676 27.45 5.85 12.55
CA GLU A 676 28.81 5.54 13.04
C GLU A 676 28.99 4.05 13.23
N GLY A 677 30.21 3.54 12.99
CA GLY A 677 30.56 2.14 13.21
C GLY A 677 30.25 1.19 12.05
N ILE A 678 29.96 1.71 10.87
CA ILE A 678 29.65 0.92 9.66
C ILE A 678 30.80 0.02 9.23
N ASP A 679 32.05 0.45 9.46
CA ASP A 679 33.28 -0.32 9.13
C ASP A 679 33.41 -1.63 9.92
N ASN A 680 32.59 -1.84 10.96
CA ASN A 680 32.56 -3.08 11.73
C ASN A 680 31.59 -4.14 11.16
N VAL A 681 30.95 -3.84 10.05
CA VAL A 681 29.98 -4.67 9.35
C VAL A 681 30.49 -4.88 7.93
N ASP A 682 30.31 -6.08 7.38
CA ASP A 682 30.71 -6.39 6.01
C ASP A 682 29.55 -6.60 5.06
N LYS A 683 28.37 -6.89 5.60
CA LYS A 683 27.20 -7.25 4.82
C LYS A 683 25.90 -7.00 5.58
N VAL A 684 24.87 -6.60 4.88
CA VAL A 684 23.49 -6.58 5.41
C VAL A 684 22.59 -7.55 4.62
N VAL A 685 21.74 -8.28 5.32
CA VAL A 685 20.76 -9.20 4.75
C VAL A 685 19.39 -8.86 5.32
N ALA A 686 18.49 -8.40 4.46
CA ALA A 686 17.11 -8.17 4.83
C ALA A 686 16.25 -9.41 4.49
N VAL A 687 15.49 -9.87 5.46
CA VAL A 687 14.58 -11.02 5.34
C VAL A 687 13.17 -10.53 5.65
N ASP A 688 12.43 -10.22 4.61
CA ASP A 688 11.06 -9.73 4.66
C ASP A 688 10.03 -10.81 4.29
N GLN A 689 8.75 -10.53 4.48
CA GLN A 689 7.63 -11.42 4.17
C GLN A 689 7.24 -11.42 2.68
N SER A 690 7.96 -10.70 1.82
CA SER A 690 7.65 -10.67 0.39
C SER A 690 7.76 -12.07 -0.24
N PRO A 691 6.92 -12.41 -1.22
CA PRO A 691 6.98 -13.70 -1.90
C PRO A 691 8.35 -13.99 -2.50
N LEU A 692 8.77 -15.26 -2.55
CA LEU A 692 10.02 -15.69 -3.18
C LEU A 692 10.09 -15.37 -4.70
N GLY A 693 8.97 -15.10 -5.31
CA GLY A 693 8.82 -14.72 -6.70
C GLY A 693 7.36 -14.53 -7.06
N ARG A 694 7.12 -13.83 -8.17
CA ARG A 694 5.76 -13.45 -8.63
C ARG A 694 5.13 -14.49 -9.57
N THR A 695 5.85 -15.56 -9.89
CA THR A 695 5.38 -16.57 -10.85
C THR A 695 5.29 -17.95 -10.22
N PRO A 696 4.40 -18.82 -10.68
CA PRO A 696 4.29 -20.22 -10.22
C PRO A 696 5.56 -21.04 -10.42
N ARG A 697 6.54 -20.54 -11.19
CA ARG A 697 7.83 -21.19 -11.43
C ARG A 697 8.82 -21.01 -10.29
N SER A 698 8.66 -19.98 -9.49
CA SER A 698 9.48 -19.78 -8.29
C SER A 698 9.06 -20.78 -7.23
N ASN A 699 10.00 -21.45 -6.61
CA ASN A 699 9.76 -22.46 -5.57
C ASN A 699 10.98 -22.55 -4.64
N PRO A 700 10.87 -23.21 -3.47
CA PRO A 700 11.98 -23.35 -2.51
C PRO A 700 13.24 -23.94 -3.12
N ALA A 701 13.14 -24.94 -3.99
CA ALA A 701 14.31 -25.57 -4.61
C ALA A 701 15.06 -24.62 -5.57
N THR A 702 14.34 -23.79 -6.32
CA THR A 702 14.98 -22.79 -7.21
C THR A 702 15.59 -21.63 -6.43
N TYR A 703 14.92 -21.17 -5.38
CA TYR A 703 15.38 -20.04 -4.59
C TYR A 703 16.65 -20.35 -3.79
N THR A 704 16.72 -21.51 -3.16
CA THR A 704 17.92 -22.00 -2.43
C THR A 704 19.06 -22.43 -3.35
N GLY A 705 18.80 -22.52 -4.65
CA GLY A 705 19.78 -23.00 -5.64
C GLY A 705 20.02 -24.52 -5.61
N VAL A 706 19.33 -25.28 -4.74
CA VAL A 706 19.46 -26.75 -4.67
C VAL A 706 18.98 -27.43 -5.95
N PHE A 707 18.05 -26.80 -6.67
CA PHE A 707 17.55 -27.34 -7.93
C PHE A 707 18.63 -27.45 -9.01
N SER A 708 19.65 -26.57 -8.99
CA SER A 708 20.78 -26.67 -9.90
C SER A 708 21.61 -27.93 -9.62
N ASP A 709 21.85 -28.25 -8.34
CA ASP A 709 22.58 -29.45 -7.94
C ASP A 709 21.77 -30.72 -8.27
N ILE A 710 20.45 -30.70 -8.07
CA ILE A 710 19.55 -31.80 -8.46
C ILE A 710 19.62 -32.04 -9.98
N ARG A 711 19.55 -31.01 -10.81
CA ARG A 711 19.65 -31.15 -12.27
C ARG A 711 20.98 -31.73 -12.68
N ASN A 712 22.09 -31.30 -12.08
CA ASN A 712 23.41 -31.83 -12.34
C ASN A 712 23.49 -33.34 -11.99
N LEU A 713 22.92 -33.75 -10.84
CA LEU A 713 22.81 -35.15 -10.47
C LEU A 713 22.08 -35.98 -11.54
N PHE A 714 20.95 -35.46 -12.05
CA PHE A 714 20.16 -36.17 -13.10
C PHE A 714 20.91 -36.29 -14.43
N VAL A 715 21.75 -35.32 -14.77
CA VAL A 715 22.62 -35.39 -15.99
C VAL A 715 23.66 -36.48 -15.89
N GLU A 716 24.17 -36.74 -14.68
CA GLU A 716 25.18 -37.81 -14.44
C GLU A 716 24.61 -39.23 -14.54
N LEU A 717 23.29 -39.41 -14.58
CA LEU A 717 22.66 -40.72 -14.68
C LEU A 717 22.94 -41.39 -16.02
N PRO A 718 23.14 -42.72 -16.05
CA PRO A 718 23.42 -43.46 -17.28
C PRO A 718 22.45 -43.20 -18.42
N GLU A 719 21.13 -43.19 -18.14
CA GLU A 719 20.08 -42.92 -19.13
C GLU A 719 20.16 -41.52 -19.72
N ALA A 720 20.48 -40.48 -18.88
CA ALA A 720 20.64 -39.12 -19.36
C ALA A 720 21.89 -38.96 -20.22
N LYS A 721 23.00 -39.62 -19.84
CA LYS A 721 24.24 -39.64 -20.63
C LYS A 721 24.07 -40.35 -21.98
N MET A 722 23.41 -41.50 -22.02
CA MET A 722 23.09 -42.21 -23.27
C MET A 722 22.25 -41.39 -24.25
N ARG A 723 21.34 -40.56 -23.73
CA ARG A 723 20.48 -39.66 -24.55
C ARG A 723 21.14 -38.29 -24.81
N GLY A 724 22.34 -38.03 -24.31
CA GLY A 724 23.03 -36.75 -24.47
C GLY A 724 22.33 -35.59 -23.80
N TYR A 725 21.60 -35.81 -22.70
CA TYR A 725 20.83 -34.78 -22.02
C TYR A 725 21.76 -33.84 -21.22
N LYS A 726 21.56 -32.53 -21.42
CA LYS A 726 22.28 -31.46 -20.72
C LYS A 726 21.43 -30.91 -19.55
N PRO A 727 21.99 -30.14 -18.58
CA PRO A 727 21.24 -29.60 -17.45
C PRO A 727 20.00 -28.79 -17.82
N GLY A 728 19.96 -28.17 -19.01
CA GLY A 728 18.81 -27.48 -19.55
C GLY A 728 17.59 -28.39 -19.81
N ARG A 729 17.81 -29.69 -20.13
CA ARG A 729 16.72 -30.67 -20.32
C ARG A 729 15.89 -30.87 -19.05
N PHE A 730 16.53 -30.80 -17.90
CA PHE A 730 15.89 -30.95 -16.60
C PHE A 730 15.40 -29.62 -16.00
N SER A 731 15.36 -28.55 -16.79
CA SER A 731 14.81 -27.26 -16.39
C SER A 731 13.40 -27.06 -16.94
N PHE A 732 12.44 -26.78 -16.07
CA PHE A 732 11.08 -26.41 -16.48
C PHE A 732 10.97 -24.98 -17.06
N ASN A 733 12.06 -24.20 -17.04
CA ASN A 733 12.11 -22.85 -17.60
C ASN A 733 12.60 -22.83 -19.06
N VAL A 734 13.32 -23.86 -19.51
CA VAL A 734 13.99 -23.92 -20.81
C VAL A 734 13.22 -24.87 -21.75
N LYS A 735 13.11 -24.51 -23.02
CA LYS A 735 12.55 -25.40 -24.06
C LYS A 735 13.35 -26.70 -24.16
N GLY A 736 12.64 -27.79 -24.55
CA GLY A 736 13.23 -29.07 -24.78
C GLY A 736 12.86 -30.16 -23.75
N GLY A 737 12.85 -29.82 -22.45
CA GLY A 737 12.48 -30.77 -21.39
C GLY A 737 11.17 -30.47 -20.69
N ARG A 738 10.69 -29.25 -20.79
CA ARG A 738 9.44 -28.81 -20.18
C ARG A 738 8.21 -29.22 -21.00
N CYS A 739 7.07 -29.29 -20.37
CA CYS A 739 5.79 -29.37 -21.07
C CYS A 739 5.56 -28.03 -21.81
N GLU A 740 5.35 -28.08 -23.12
CA GLU A 740 5.18 -26.87 -23.94
C GLU A 740 3.76 -26.28 -23.83
N THR A 741 2.75 -27.08 -23.51
CA THR A 741 1.37 -26.64 -23.32
C THR A 741 1.24 -25.66 -22.15
N CYS A 742 1.80 -25.97 -20.97
CA CYS A 742 1.85 -25.08 -19.83
C CYS A 742 3.16 -24.28 -19.74
N LYS A 743 4.07 -24.44 -20.70
CA LYS A 743 5.40 -23.79 -20.72
C LYS A 743 6.19 -23.99 -19.41
N GLY A 744 6.00 -25.14 -18.74
CA GLY A 744 6.65 -25.50 -17.48
C GLY A 744 6.01 -24.94 -16.21
N ASN A 745 4.85 -24.28 -16.29
CA ASN A 745 4.12 -23.80 -15.12
C ASN A 745 3.49 -24.95 -14.31
N GLY A 746 3.09 -26.03 -14.99
CA GLY A 746 2.29 -27.11 -14.42
C GLY A 746 0.79 -26.82 -14.43
N TYR A 747 0.40 -25.57 -14.54
CA TYR A 747 -0.98 -25.06 -14.50
C TYR A 747 -1.24 -24.13 -15.67
N LYS A 748 -2.50 -24.02 -16.08
CA LYS A 748 -3.03 -22.96 -16.95
C LYS A 748 -3.65 -21.89 -16.03
N THR A 749 -3.30 -20.63 -16.22
CA THR A 749 -3.94 -19.51 -15.51
C THR A 749 -5.15 -19.06 -16.31
N ILE A 750 -6.30 -19.02 -15.69
CA ILE A 750 -7.52 -18.40 -16.21
C ILE A 750 -7.63 -17.05 -15.53
N GLU A 751 -7.38 -15.98 -16.31
CA GLU A 751 -7.47 -14.60 -15.82
C GLU A 751 -8.95 -14.21 -15.67
N MET A 752 -9.33 -13.77 -14.49
CA MET A 752 -10.69 -13.37 -14.13
C MET A 752 -10.71 -11.85 -13.90
N ASN A 753 -11.42 -11.07 -14.72
CA ASN A 753 -11.38 -9.61 -14.71
C ASN A 753 -11.75 -8.95 -13.36
N PHE A 754 -12.55 -9.61 -12.51
CA PHE A 754 -13.04 -9.06 -11.23
C PHE A 754 -12.82 -9.98 -10.02
N LEU A 755 -12.26 -11.18 -10.26
CA LEU A 755 -12.01 -12.21 -9.25
C LEU A 755 -10.53 -12.63 -9.29
N PRO A 756 -9.99 -13.28 -8.25
CA PRO A 756 -8.65 -13.85 -8.30
C PRO A 756 -8.49 -14.85 -9.44
N ASP A 757 -7.31 -14.86 -10.06
CA ASP A 757 -6.98 -15.80 -11.14
C ASP A 757 -7.12 -17.25 -10.66
N VAL A 758 -7.70 -18.11 -11.51
CA VAL A 758 -7.86 -19.53 -11.24
C VAL A 758 -6.73 -20.33 -11.91
N TYR A 759 -6.12 -21.23 -11.16
CA TYR A 759 -5.04 -22.10 -11.62
C TYR A 759 -5.56 -23.54 -11.82
N VAL A 760 -5.69 -23.96 -13.08
CA VAL A 760 -6.15 -25.31 -13.44
C VAL A 760 -4.95 -26.18 -13.81
N PRO A 761 -4.81 -27.43 -13.27
CA PRO A 761 -3.75 -28.33 -13.67
C PRO A 761 -3.68 -28.53 -15.18
N CYS A 762 -2.48 -28.55 -15.73
CA CYS A 762 -2.28 -28.76 -17.17
C CYS A 762 -2.74 -30.16 -17.58
N GLU A 763 -3.62 -30.27 -18.55
CA GLU A 763 -4.21 -31.53 -19.04
C GLU A 763 -3.17 -32.50 -19.61
N GLU A 764 -2.06 -31.99 -20.18
CA GLU A 764 -1.03 -32.81 -20.78
C GLU A 764 -0.02 -33.38 -19.77
N CYS A 765 0.50 -32.48 -18.88
CA CYS A 765 1.51 -32.92 -17.91
C CYS A 765 0.95 -33.20 -16.51
N HIS A 766 -0.34 -33.00 -16.27
CA HIS A 766 -1.02 -33.24 -14.99
C HIS A 766 -0.25 -32.64 -13.79
N GLY A 767 0.21 -31.38 -13.94
CA GLY A 767 0.98 -30.70 -12.92
C GLY A 767 2.49 -31.00 -12.88
N LYS A 768 2.99 -31.97 -13.61
CA LYS A 768 4.39 -32.47 -13.57
C LYS A 768 5.41 -31.52 -14.21
N ARG A 769 5.00 -30.50 -14.98
CA ARG A 769 5.83 -29.44 -15.58
C ARG A 769 6.73 -29.89 -16.73
N TYR A 770 6.99 -31.20 -16.92
CA TYR A 770 7.92 -31.76 -17.90
C TYR A 770 7.22 -32.58 -18.96
N ASN A 771 7.89 -32.79 -20.07
CA ASN A 771 7.45 -33.74 -21.10
C ASN A 771 7.75 -35.19 -20.67
N ARG A 772 7.07 -36.14 -21.30
CA ARG A 772 7.16 -37.58 -20.97
C ARG A 772 8.60 -38.12 -21.01
N GLU A 773 9.38 -37.75 -22.02
CA GLU A 773 10.74 -38.22 -22.22
C GLU A 773 11.71 -37.83 -21.08
N THR A 774 11.56 -36.59 -20.55
CA THR A 774 12.36 -36.12 -19.42
C THR A 774 12.00 -36.86 -18.13
N LEU A 775 10.73 -37.26 -17.97
CA LEU A 775 10.24 -37.99 -16.80
C LEU A 775 10.66 -39.48 -16.78
N GLU A 776 11.14 -40.04 -17.91
CA GLU A 776 11.66 -41.40 -17.96
C GLU A 776 12.96 -41.55 -17.20
N VAL A 777 13.81 -40.49 -17.15
CA VAL A 777 15.08 -40.52 -16.40
C VAL A 777 14.78 -40.53 -14.91
N ARG A 778 15.29 -41.52 -14.19
CA ARG A 778 14.98 -41.74 -12.78
C ARG A 778 16.22 -41.93 -11.91
N TYR A 779 16.24 -41.26 -10.75
CA TYR A 779 17.21 -41.48 -9.69
C TYR A 779 16.53 -42.21 -8.52
N LYS A 780 17.05 -43.33 -8.05
CA LYS A 780 16.39 -44.18 -7.05
C LYS A 780 14.88 -44.38 -7.32
N GLY A 781 14.52 -44.63 -8.61
CA GLY A 781 13.14 -44.89 -9.04
C GLY A 781 12.24 -43.62 -9.15
N LYS A 782 12.72 -42.42 -8.86
CA LYS A 782 11.96 -41.17 -8.89
C LYS A 782 12.39 -40.29 -10.04
N SER A 783 11.43 -39.73 -10.79
CA SER A 783 11.66 -38.72 -11.82
C SER A 783 11.97 -37.36 -11.19
N ILE A 784 12.44 -36.38 -11.98
CA ILE A 784 12.70 -35.04 -11.49
C ILE A 784 11.42 -34.32 -10.99
N ALA A 785 10.25 -34.65 -11.59
CA ALA A 785 8.96 -34.14 -11.11
C ALA A 785 8.59 -34.74 -9.75
N ASP A 786 8.83 -36.06 -9.56
CA ASP A 786 8.58 -36.72 -8.28
C ASP A 786 9.47 -36.15 -7.17
N VAL A 787 10.73 -35.76 -7.50
CA VAL A 787 11.63 -35.09 -6.56
C VAL A 787 11.13 -33.71 -6.17
N LEU A 788 10.61 -32.93 -7.13
CA LEU A 788 10.01 -31.62 -6.82
C LEU A 788 8.73 -31.76 -5.97
N ASP A 789 8.01 -32.86 -6.10
CA ASP A 789 6.81 -33.15 -5.31
C ASP A 789 7.09 -33.74 -3.92
N MET A 790 8.35 -34.08 -3.63
CA MET A 790 8.75 -34.52 -2.29
C MET A 790 8.67 -33.41 -1.28
N THR A 791 8.22 -33.74 -0.04
CA THR A 791 8.41 -32.85 1.11
C THR A 791 9.90 -32.77 1.43
N ILE A 792 10.30 -31.67 2.07
CA ILE A 792 11.70 -31.45 2.49
C ILE A 792 12.17 -32.59 3.40
N ASN A 793 11.32 -33.10 4.33
CA ASN A 793 11.65 -34.23 5.19
C ASN A 793 11.99 -35.47 4.35
N ASN A 794 11.13 -35.84 3.39
CA ASN A 794 11.38 -37.00 2.53
C ASN A 794 12.63 -36.80 1.64
N ALA A 795 12.86 -35.56 1.21
CA ALA A 795 14.02 -35.23 0.38
C ALA A 795 15.34 -35.34 1.16
N VAL A 796 15.36 -35.00 2.46
CA VAL A 796 16.53 -35.21 3.34
C VAL A 796 16.93 -36.68 3.39
N GLU A 797 15.96 -37.57 3.60
CA GLU A 797 16.19 -39.04 3.59
C GLU A 797 16.60 -39.54 2.19
N PHE A 798 15.95 -39.05 1.14
CA PHE A 798 16.21 -39.48 -0.22
C PHE A 798 17.63 -39.12 -0.72
N PHE A 799 18.12 -37.93 -0.33
CA PHE A 799 19.43 -37.41 -0.71
C PHE A 799 20.50 -37.57 0.36
N GLU A 800 20.34 -38.46 1.35
CA GLU A 800 21.29 -38.69 2.46
C GLU A 800 22.75 -38.91 2.01
N ASN A 801 22.92 -39.57 0.85
CA ASN A 801 24.23 -39.87 0.27
C ASN A 801 24.73 -38.83 -0.75
N VAL A 802 24.09 -37.68 -0.86
CA VAL A 802 24.48 -36.57 -1.76
C VAL A 802 24.74 -35.28 -0.97
N PRO A 803 25.96 -35.12 -0.39
CA PRO A 803 26.24 -34.04 0.58
C PRO A 803 25.95 -32.64 0.07
N THR A 804 26.17 -32.33 -1.21
CA THR A 804 25.94 -31.01 -1.81
C THR A 804 24.46 -30.63 -1.81
N ILE A 805 23.57 -31.60 -2.04
CA ILE A 805 22.13 -31.43 -2.01
C ILE A 805 21.63 -31.46 -0.56
N LEU A 806 22.09 -32.47 0.21
CA LEU A 806 21.66 -32.67 1.58
C LEU A 806 21.91 -31.43 2.46
N HIS A 807 23.09 -30.80 2.35
CA HIS A 807 23.41 -29.61 3.15
C HIS A 807 22.37 -28.48 2.97
N LYS A 808 21.96 -28.19 1.72
CA LYS A 808 20.99 -27.13 1.44
C LYS A 808 19.57 -27.49 1.88
N ILE A 809 19.16 -28.76 1.71
CA ILE A 809 17.82 -29.23 2.09
C ILE A 809 17.69 -29.33 3.62
N LYS A 810 18.76 -29.78 4.30
CA LYS A 810 18.75 -29.89 5.76
C LYS A 810 18.56 -28.54 6.45
N VAL A 811 19.11 -27.46 5.91
CA VAL A 811 18.89 -26.12 6.46
C VAL A 811 17.41 -25.72 6.35
N LEU A 812 16.72 -26.09 5.25
CA LEU A 812 15.27 -25.89 5.15
C LEU A 812 14.48 -26.68 6.20
N GLN A 813 14.91 -27.89 6.52
CA GLN A 813 14.33 -28.69 7.59
C GLN A 813 14.59 -28.03 8.97
N ASP A 814 15.80 -27.56 9.20
CA ASP A 814 16.23 -26.93 10.46
C ASP A 814 15.43 -25.64 10.77
N VAL A 815 14.95 -24.91 9.77
CA VAL A 815 14.08 -23.74 9.98
C VAL A 815 12.58 -24.12 10.13
N GLY A 816 12.25 -25.40 10.31
CA GLY A 816 10.89 -25.87 10.51
C GLY A 816 10.04 -26.01 9.25
N LEU A 817 10.65 -26.02 8.05
CA LEU A 817 9.95 -26.16 6.77
C LEU A 817 9.92 -27.59 6.21
N GLY A 818 10.11 -28.59 7.06
CA GLY A 818 10.16 -30.00 6.67
C GLY A 818 8.91 -30.50 5.94
N TYR A 819 7.78 -29.87 6.15
CA TYR A 819 6.48 -30.27 5.60
C TYR A 819 6.19 -29.74 4.18
N ILE A 820 6.82 -28.63 3.74
CA ILE A 820 6.60 -28.06 2.41
C ILE A 820 7.28 -28.92 1.32
N LYS A 821 6.76 -28.86 0.09
CA LYS A 821 7.36 -29.55 -1.05
C LYS A 821 8.49 -28.73 -1.66
N LEU A 822 9.55 -29.38 -2.15
CA LEU A 822 10.68 -28.72 -2.83
C LEU A 822 10.22 -27.86 -4.02
N GLY A 823 9.27 -28.34 -4.79
CA GLY A 823 8.70 -27.66 -5.96
C GLY A 823 7.42 -26.87 -5.69
N GLN A 824 7.03 -26.64 -4.44
CA GLN A 824 5.83 -25.87 -4.09
C GLN A 824 5.94 -24.45 -4.65
N SER A 825 4.86 -24.01 -5.34
CA SER A 825 4.86 -22.66 -5.92
C SER A 825 5.00 -21.57 -4.85
N SER A 826 5.79 -20.55 -5.12
CA SER A 826 5.93 -19.39 -4.23
C SER A 826 4.62 -18.64 -3.98
N THR A 827 3.66 -18.75 -4.89
CA THR A 827 2.34 -18.12 -4.77
C THR A 827 1.43 -18.82 -3.76
N THR A 828 1.75 -20.07 -3.37
CA THR A 828 1.01 -20.87 -2.39
C THR A 828 1.67 -20.90 -1.03
N LEU A 829 2.86 -20.31 -0.89
CA LEU A 829 3.54 -20.16 0.39
C LEU A 829 2.98 -18.97 1.19
N SER A 830 2.83 -19.13 2.48
CA SER A 830 2.55 -18.02 3.39
C SER A 830 3.73 -17.04 3.47
N GLY A 831 3.48 -15.81 3.97
CA GLY A 831 4.54 -14.82 4.18
C GLY A 831 5.66 -15.36 5.08
N GLY A 832 5.31 -16.01 6.20
CA GLY A 832 6.26 -16.61 7.12
C GLY A 832 7.04 -17.79 6.54
N GLU A 833 6.41 -18.64 5.72
CA GLU A 833 7.11 -19.72 5.00
C GLU A 833 8.13 -19.15 4.00
N SER A 834 7.72 -18.14 3.23
CA SER A 834 8.61 -17.43 2.28
C SER A 834 9.81 -16.83 2.99
N GLN A 835 9.60 -16.19 4.14
CA GLN A 835 10.65 -15.60 4.97
C GLN A 835 11.62 -16.66 5.50
N ARG A 836 11.12 -17.81 5.99
CA ARG A 836 11.96 -18.92 6.46
C ARG A 836 12.78 -19.57 5.33
N VAL A 837 12.25 -19.65 4.10
CA VAL A 837 13.04 -20.10 2.94
C VAL A 837 14.19 -19.12 2.63
N LYS A 838 13.94 -17.79 2.71
CA LYS A 838 14.98 -16.78 2.56
C LYS A 838 16.07 -16.93 3.63
N LEU A 839 15.64 -17.09 4.90
CA LEU A 839 16.55 -17.31 6.02
C LEU A 839 17.40 -18.58 5.84
N ALA A 840 16.79 -19.70 5.44
CA ALA A 840 17.49 -20.94 5.16
C ALA A 840 18.55 -20.76 4.06
N THR A 841 18.24 -19.99 3.03
CA THR A 841 19.17 -19.72 1.94
C THR A 841 20.40 -18.98 2.44
N GLU A 842 20.23 -17.98 3.30
CA GLU A 842 21.36 -17.26 3.89
C GLU A 842 22.18 -18.13 4.86
N LEU A 843 21.52 -18.96 5.67
CA LEU A 843 22.17 -19.92 6.58
C LEU A 843 23.02 -20.97 5.84
N SER A 844 22.65 -21.31 4.61
CA SER A 844 23.40 -22.27 3.79
C SER A 844 24.70 -21.68 3.21
N LYS A 845 24.88 -20.35 3.25
CA LYS A 845 26.07 -19.66 2.77
C LYS A 845 27.16 -19.61 3.86
N ARG A 846 28.42 -19.46 3.43
CA ARG A 846 29.51 -19.14 4.38
C ARG A 846 29.30 -17.73 4.90
N ASP A 847 29.34 -17.54 6.20
CA ASP A 847 29.30 -16.23 6.84
C ASP A 847 30.69 -15.80 7.36
N THR A 848 30.83 -14.50 7.58
CA THR A 848 32.09 -13.89 8.05
C THR A 848 32.06 -13.58 9.54
N GLY A 849 30.89 -13.73 10.19
CA GLY A 849 30.65 -13.35 11.58
C GLY A 849 30.51 -11.83 11.79
N GLN A 850 30.41 -11.02 10.71
CA GLN A 850 30.22 -9.56 10.77
C GLN A 850 28.99 -9.10 9.98
N THR A 851 28.09 -10.03 9.68
CA THR A 851 26.87 -9.75 8.90
C THR A 851 25.76 -9.24 9.82
N ILE A 852 25.01 -8.22 9.36
CA ILE A 852 23.76 -7.79 10.00
C ILE A 852 22.59 -8.45 9.26
N TYR A 853 21.79 -9.22 10.00
CA TYR A 853 20.50 -9.75 9.54
C TYR A 853 19.37 -8.87 10.07
N ILE A 854 18.49 -8.40 9.21
CA ILE A 854 17.29 -7.62 9.56
C ILE A 854 16.06 -8.44 9.19
N LEU A 855 15.25 -8.79 10.20
CA LEU A 855 14.03 -9.56 10.05
C LEU A 855 12.82 -8.70 10.49
N ASP A 856 11.79 -8.70 9.67
CA ASP A 856 10.55 -7.96 9.93
C ASP A 856 9.43 -8.96 10.27
N GLU A 857 8.97 -8.94 11.53
CA GLU A 857 7.93 -9.77 12.11
C GLU A 857 8.06 -11.27 11.74
N PRO A 858 9.19 -11.93 12.04
CA PRO A 858 9.43 -13.29 11.58
C PRO A 858 8.58 -14.35 12.28
N THR A 859 7.82 -14.02 13.33
CA THR A 859 6.91 -14.94 14.03
C THR A 859 5.51 -15.00 13.45
N THR A 860 5.26 -14.23 12.39
CA THR A 860 3.96 -14.19 11.69
C THR A 860 3.53 -15.59 11.25
N GLY A 861 2.32 -16.01 11.66
CA GLY A 861 1.75 -17.30 11.30
C GLY A 861 2.42 -18.52 11.97
N LEU A 862 3.20 -18.31 13.02
CA LEU A 862 3.91 -19.36 13.71
C LEU A 862 3.24 -19.77 15.03
N HIS A 863 3.07 -21.07 15.21
CA HIS A 863 2.74 -21.65 16.50
C HIS A 863 3.95 -21.54 17.46
N PHE A 864 3.73 -21.61 18.77
CA PHE A 864 4.77 -21.50 19.82
C PHE A 864 5.98 -22.42 19.56
N GLU A 865 5.76 -23.66 19.13
CA GLU A 865 6.84 -24.59 18.81
C GLU A 865 7.66 -24.14 17.59
N ASP A 866 7.00 -23.56 16.59
CA ASP A 866 7.69 -23.00 15.40
C ASP A 866 8.54 -21.77 15.79
N ILE A 867 8.05 -20.94 16.73
CA ILE A 867 8.79 -19.80 17.30
C ILE A 867 10.03 -20.28 18.05
N ARG A 868 9.93 -21.35 18.83
CA ARG A 868 11.08 -21.95 19.51
C ARG A 868 12.16 -22.37 18.52
N VAL A 869 11.76 -23.10 17.46
CA VAL A 869 12.69 -23.52 16.38
C VAL A 869 13.32 -22.31 15.70
N LEU A 870 12.54 -21.27 15.40
CA LEU A 870 13.06 -20.03 14.79
C LEU A 870 14.10 -19.36 15.70
N LEU A 871 13.83 -19.23 17.00
CA LEU A 871 14.75 -18.65 17.97
C LEU A 871 16.07 -19.44 18.06
N ASP A 872 16.02 -20.76 18.00
CA ASP A 872 17.22 -21.60 17.95
C ASP A 872 18.07 -21.30 16.73
N VAL A 873 17.44 -21.04 15.60
CA VAL A 873 18.12 -20.65 14.33
C VAL A 873 18.75 -19.27 14.46
N LEU A 874 18.01 -18.28 14.98
CA LEU A 874 18.53 -16.91 15.16
C LEU A 874 19.69 -16.88 16.15
N ASN A 875 19.60 -17.64 17.23
CA ASN A 875 20.68 -17.79 18.21
C ASN A 875 21.94 -18.38 17.58
N ARG A 876 21.81 -19.43 16.75
CA ARG A 876 22.96 -20.00 16.00
C ARG A 876 23.65 -18.99 15.09
N LEU A 877 22.91 -18.03 14.47
CA LEU A 877 23.50 -16.94 13.69
C LEU A 877 24.30 -15.98 14.58
N VAL A 878 23.74 -15.60 15.73
CA VAL A 878 24.43 -14.72 16.68
C VAL A 878 25.67 -15.38 17.29
N ASP A 879 25.58 -16.67 17.62
CA ASP A 879 26.71 -17.45 18.17
C ASP A 879 27.91 -17.56 17.20
N ARG A 880 27.67 -17.38 15.91
CA ARG A 880 28.72 -17.25 14.87
C ARG A 880 29.33 -15.86 14.77
N GLY A 881 28.93 -14.91 15.63
CA GLY A 881 29.42 -13.53 15.67
C GLY A 881 28.57 -12.49 14.93
N ASN A 882 27.54 -12.93 14.21
CA ASN A 882 26.65 -12.03 13.46
C ASN A 882 25.73 -11.22 14.38
N THR A 883 25.20 -10.13 13.84
CA THR A 883 24.18 -9.33 14.52
C THR A 883 22.81 -9.60 13.89
N VAL A 884 21.83 -9.86 14.72
CA VAL A 884 20.46 -10.10 14.26
C VAL A 884 19.56 -9.02 14.84
N ILE A 885 18.92 -8.23 13.98
CA ILE A 885 17.94 -7.21 14.34
C ILE A 885 16.55 -7.72 13.93
N VAL A 886 15.65 -7.83 14.88
CA VAL A 886 14.30 -8.32 14.66
C VAL A 886 13.30 -7.24 15.04
N ILE A 887 12.39 -6.86 14.14
CA ILE A 887 11.22 -6.06 14.49
C ILE A 887 10.14 -7.03 14.96
N GLU A 888 9.69 -6.92 16.23
CA GLU A 888 8.77 -7.90 16.79
C GLU A 888 7.84 -7.34 17.87
N HIS A 889 6.69 -8.01 17.98
CA HIS A 889 5.68 -7.78 19.02
C HIS A 889 5.45 -8.99 19.93
N ASN A 890 5.89 -10.17 19.51
CA ASN A 890 5.73 -11.41 20.24
C ASN A 890 6.60 -11.39 21.52
N LEU A 891 5.97 -11.56 22.69
CA LEU A 891 6.63 -11.49 23.98
C LEU A 891 7.67 -12.60 24.17
N ASP A 892 7.50 -13.76 23.55
CA ASP A 892 8.46 -14.87 23.63
C ASP A 892 9.79 -14.50 22.95
N VAL A 893 9.74 -13.79 21.81
CA VAL A 893 10.94 -13.27 21.14
C VAL A 893 11.54 -12.11 21.93
N ILE A 894 10.71 -11.19 22.41
CA ILE A 894 11.15 -10.03 23.20
C ILE A 894 11.90 -10.49 24.46
N LYS A 895 11.36 -11.48 25.20
CA LYS A 895 12.03 -11.99 26.39
C LYS A 895 13.29 -12.80 26.11
N ALA A 896 13.43 -13.38 24.89
CA ALA A 896 14.59 -14.14 24.44
C ALA A 896 15.74 -13.27 23.91
N ALA A 897 15.49 -12.01 23.53
CA ALA A 897 16.47 -11.09 22.95
C ALA A 897 17.57 -10.69 23.94
N ASP A 898 18.79 -10.43 23.45
CA ASP A 898 19.91 -9.91 24.25
C ASP A 898 19.76 -8.41 24.53
N TYR A 899 19.19 -7.66 23.57
CA TYR A 899 19.03 -6.22 23.67
C TYR A 899 17.69 -5.78 23.07
N LEU A 900 17.01 -4.88 23.75
CA LEU A 900 15.73 -4.30 23.33
C LEU A 900 15.88 -2.83 22.97
N ILE A 901 15.15 -2.41 21.96
CA ILE A 901 14.91 -1.01 21.60
C ILE A 901 13.37 -0.85 21.54
N ASP A 902 12.82 -0.18 22.53
CA ASP A 902 11.38 0.05 22.64
C ASP A 902 11.00 1.43 22.08
N MET A 903 10.18 1.44 21.04
CA MET A 903 9.73 2.63 20.33
C MET A 903 8.33 3.04 20.79
N GLY A 904 8.11 4.35 20.96
CA GLY A 904 6.82 4.85 21.42
C GLY A 904 6.85 6.35 21.70
N PRO A 905 6.12 6.83 22.74
CA PRO A 905 5.22 6.04 23.63
C PRO A 905 3.95 5.53 22.97
N ASP A 906 3.42 6.21 21.95
CA ASP A 906 2.20 5.87 21.21
C ASP A 906 2.47 5.69 19.71
N GLY A 907 1.42 5.48 18.92
CA GLY A 907 1.48 5.47 17.45
C GLY A 907 1.44 6.87 16.83
N GLY A 908 1.73 6.97 15.53
CA GLY A 908 1.60 8.21 14.75
C GLY A 908 2.42 9.36 15.31
N ARG A 909 1.83 10.55 15.43
CA ARG A 909 2.49 11.75 15.94
C ARG A 909 2.89 11.67 17.43
N GLY A 910 2.17 10.85 18.22
CA GLY A 910 2.50 10.54 19.60
C GLY A 910 3.72 9.64 19.77
N GLY A 911 4.13 8.97 18.70
CA GLY A 911 5.27 8.05 18.64
C GLY A 911 6.58 8.70 18.21
N GLY A 912 7.43 7.89 17.61
CA GLY A 912 8.67 8.34 16.95
C GLY A 912 9.83 8.61 17.91
N CYS A 913 9.75 8.15 19.16
CA CYS A 913 10.82 8.28 20.16
C CYS A 913 11.30 6.91 20.64
N VAL A 914 12.52 6.84 21.12
CA VAL A 914 13.02 5.67 21.88
C VAL A 914 12.60 5.82 23.33
N VAL A 915 11.75 4.92 23.81
CA VAL A 915 11.21 4.95 25.19
C VAL A 915 12.17 4.31 26.17
N ALA A 916 12.71 3.16 25.81
CA ALA A 916 13.64 2.38 26.63
C ALA A 916 14.61 1.58 25.77
N THR A 917 15.83 1.37 26.29
CA THR A 917 16.84 0.48 25.68
C THR A 917 17.57 -0.33 26.74
N GLY A 918 18.03 -1.51 26.38
CA GLY A 918 18.85 -2.38 27.24
C GLY A 918 18.39 -3.83 27.21
N THR A 919 18.84 -4.64 28.16
CA THR A 919 18.33 -6.02 28.29
C THR A 919 16.86 -6.02 28.69
N PRO A 920 16.11 -7.09 28.41
CA PRO A 920 14.70 -7.19 28.81
C PRO A 920 14.46 -6.87 30.29
N GLU A 921 15.31 -7.37 31.19
CA GLU A 921 15.22 -7.11 32.62
C GLU A 921 15.47 -5.61 32.96
N LYS A 922 16.36 -4.95 32.20
CA LYS A 922 16.66 -3.54 32.38
C LYS A 922 15.47 -2.68 31.93
N VAL A 923 14.84 -3.02 30.83
CA VAL A 923 13.65 -2.32 30.29
C VAL A 923 12.48 -2.44 31.29
N VAL A 924 12.24 -3.63 31.83
CA VAL A 924 11.23 -3.83 32.89
C VAL A 924 11.53 -2.99 34.12
N LYS A 925 12.80 -2.88 34.56
CA LYS A 925 13.19 -2.04 35.70
C LYS A 925 13.01 -0.55 35.43
N GLN A 926 13.21 -0.12 34.20
CA GLN A 926 12.94 1.29 33.81
C GLN A 926 11.44 1.61 33.90
N GLY A 927 10.56 0.62 33.71
CA GLY A 927 9.11 0.75 33.86
C GLY A 927 8.44 1.74 32.89
N LYS A 928 9.13 2.08 31.78
CA LYS A 928 8.64 3.04 30.78
C LYS A 928 8.00 2.29 29.62
N GLY A 929 6.88 2.82 29.14
CA GLY A 929 6.18 2.28 27.97
C GLY A 929 5.29 1.06 28.27
N TYR A 930 4.50 0.68 27.27
CA TYR A 930 3.58 -0.46 27.38
C TYR A 930 4.31 -1.80 27.36
N THR A 931 5.38 -1.92 26.57
CA THR A 931 6.17 -3.16 26.47
C THR A 931 6.72 -3.60 27.83
N ALA A 932 7.22 -2.66 28.64
CA ALA A 932 7.76 -2.96 29.97
C ALA A 932 6.71 -3.58 30.90
N LYS A 933 5.44 -3.15 30.81
CA LYS A 933 4.33 -3.68 31.60
C LYS A 933 4.06 -5.15 31.26
N PHE A 934 3.78 -5.45 29.98
CA PHE A 934 3.45 -6.82 29.56
C PHE A 934 4.65 -7.78 29.72
N LEU A 935 5.87 -7.30 29.43
CA LEU A 935 7.09 -8.10 29.60
C LEU A 935 7.36 -8.45 31.07
N LYS A 936 7.00 -7.59 32.03
CA LYS A 936 7.09 -7.89 33.46
C LYS A 936 6.22 -9.07 33.81
N GLU A 937 4.96 -9.08 33.40
CA GLU A 937 4.01 -10.16 33.67
C GLU A 937 4.51 -11.50 33.10
N GLU A 938 5.07 -11.47 31.87
CA GLU A 938 5.61 -12.66 31.21
C GLU A 938 6.86 -13.20 31.91
N LEU A 939 7.80 -12.36 32.33
CA LEU A 939 9.00 -12.78 33.05
C LEU A 939 8.71 -13.29 34.47
N GLU A 940 7.68 -12.81 35.15
CA GLU A 940 7.23 -13.26 36.44
C GLU A 940 6.52 -14.63 36.36
N SER A 941 5.72 -14.84 35.33
CA SER A 941 5.05 -16.12 35.05
C SER A 941 6.05 -17.24 34.76
N GLY A 942 7.08 -16.97 33.97
CA GLY A 942 8.15 -17.91 33.66
C GLY A 942 8.96 -18.34 34.93
N LYS A 943 9.16 -17.43 35.89
CA LYS A 943 9.83 -17.77 37.17
C LYS A 943 9.00 -18.67 38.10
N LYS A 944 7.67 -18.56 38.05
CA LYS A 944 6.75 -19.41 38.82
C LYS A 944 6.72 -20.82 38.24
N ALA A 945 6.71 -20.97 36.91
CA ALA A 945 6.73 -22.27 36.25
C ALA A 945 8.03 -23.05 36.55
N ASN A 946 9.20 -22.41 36.52
CA ASN A 946 10.48 -23.03 36.83
C ASN A 946 10.62 -23.43 38.31
N LYS A 947 9.92 -22.72 39.25
CA LYS A 947 9.91 -23.10 40.67
C LYS A 947 8.98 -24.27 41.00
N SER A 948 8.02 -24.60 40.18
CA SER A 948 7.13 -25.75 40.35
C SER A 948 7.69 -27.03 39.74
N GLN A 949 8.74 -26.93 38.91
CA GLN A 949 9.45 -28.09 38.31
C GLN A 949 10.76 -28.46 39.06
N SER A 950 11.27 -27.64 39.94
CA SER A 950 12.37 -27.89 40.86
C SER A 950 11.86 -28.33 42.24
#